data_ac08d63412e31cc1ebef96f7ded2162c
#
_entry.id   ac08d63412e31cc1ebef96f7ded2162c
#
_cell.length_a   1.000
_cell.length_b   1.000
_cell.length_c   1.000
_cell.angle_alpha   90.00
_cell.angle_beta   90.00
_cell.angle_gamma   90.00
#
_symmetry.space_group_name_H-M   'P 1'
#
loop_
_entity.id
_entity.type
_entity.pdbx_description
1 polymer ?
#
loop_
_entity_poly.entity_id
_entity_poly.type
_entity_poly.pdbx_seq_one_letter_code
_entity_poly.pdbx_strand_id
1 'polypeptide(L)'
;MKVIIDGLPFQVADKMSILDFARDKGITIPSLCHYPGLIPFSGCRLCLVAVKGRKALAPACDTFLEDGMEVTTNTPAIHKIRRQILELILSEHANPSPVSDDRKSCLGALSETGEANQASGYSLSSNNGRHEFLKILGTLNPDQAQFPSLEGTFEIHKEDPLLDRNYNLCVLCGRCVRICHEVRGVSALAFVNRSSRAAVGTALGRRLLDTECQFCGACLDVCPTGALTEKSLKAEVLPDTEKNTICSFCGQGCTLRLALKQGKIMGSVPAKQGTVNQGQACLKGRFLVAEAVYHRSRVSRPLVRKNGKLQETTWNEALAVIAQEFSRCQARDIAIAGSACDSCEDIFALEKFGGEGLKTENRIGSGDFTAQARFREFALGQSLEPRLNFRFSDIGRAKTIVLFGENLAVSQPIVWLEVHRAIRSGAKLIIVGPQELCIRRCASSWIKLRPGQESELLTGLSKILVESGHAAEFSRFEGFAVFKKNLEECVLSEAAASAGLQEERLLKLALSLEKRKPAAFLFGAEFCEGPSGAANLAALRNLALQTQGLIVPLSSESNSRGALEISAAFGKKNGYPGRIVQGISSGSFKALYFAGSFLRLGKKPAEFLAIQDSYLDGNADYADVILPQATFAEVEGTFVNVEGRLQKCERAIEPQAEAKPGWQIISQLARKMGMSGFSFKAASDVFQELAGRVPAFSGLSWDQLTRGAFLQEPETDFRKFTAAETLAGLEEAVDIASGPDIYKGLNMSRDIKDLRLIRGR
;
A
#
# COMPACT_ATOMS: atom_id res chain seq x y z
N MET A 1 0.17 3.99 -36.51
CA MET A 1 -1.04 4.57 -37.14
C MET A 1 -0.80 6.05 -37.37
N LYS A 2 -1.21 6.58 -38.54
CA LYS A 2 -1.17 8.03 -38.81
C LYS A 2 -2.59 8.59 -38.67
N VAL A 3 -2.75 9.65 -37.88
CA VAL A 3 -4.05 10.29 -37.69
C VAL A 3 -3.93 11.79 -37.86
N ILE A 4 -5.00 12.47 -38.19
CA ILE A 4 -5.07 13.93 -38.30
C ILE A 4 -6.09 14.41 -37.26
N ILE A 5 -5.67 15.34 -36.38
CA ILE A 5 -6.57 15.95 -35.40
C ILE A 5 -6.48 17.47 -35.56
N ASP A 6 -7.62 18.10 -35.82
CA ASP A 6 -7.75 19.54 -36.09
C ASP A 6 -6.75 20.04 -37.16
N GLY A 7 -6.53 19.21 -38.20
CA GLY A 7 -5.62 19.51 -39.31
C GLY A 7 -4.14 19.19 -39.08
N LEU A 8 -3.77 18.78 -37.86
CA LEU A 8 -2.40 18.43 -37.49
C LEU A 8 -2.18 16.92 -37.60
N PRO A 9 -1.10 16.46 -38.26
CA PRO A 9 -0.77 15.04 -38.40
C PRO A 9 -0.04 14.54 -37.14
N PHE A 10 -0.40 13.34 -36.67
CA PHE A 10 0.22 12.66 -35.55
C PHE A 10 0.55 11.21 -35.87
N GLN A 11 1.61 10.71 -35.21
CA GLN A 11 1.93 9.28 -35.14
C GLN A 11 1.41 8.72 -33.82
N VAL A 12 0.70 7.58 -33.90
CA VAL A 12 0.13 6.89 -32.74
C VAL A 12 0.73 5.49 -32.68
N ALA A 13 1.39 5.16 -31.56
CA ALA A 13 2.04 3.86 -31.38
C ALA A 13 1.01 2.80 -30.96
N ASP A 14 0.15 3.12 -30.00
CA ASP A 14 -0.76 2.20 -29.34
C ASP A 14 -2.23 2.50 -29.64
N LYS A 15 -3.08 1.48 -29.56
CA LYS A 15 -4.52 1.64 -29.69
C LYS A 15 -5.09 2.35 -28.45
N MET A 16 -5.50 3.61 -28.61
CA MET A 16 -6.09 4.43 -27.53
C MET A 16 -7.30 5.21 -28.02
N SER A 17 -8.10 5.73 -27.09
CA SER A 17 -9.26 6.55 -27.42
C SER A 17 -8.83 7.92 -27.95
N ILE A 18 -9.69 8.55 -28.79
CA ILE A 18 -9.46 9.93 -29.26
C ILE A 18 -9.24 10.88 -28.07
N LEU A 19 -10.02 10.71 -26.98
CA LEU A 19 -9.94 11.58 -25.82
C LEU A 19 -8.63 11.43 -25.05
N ASP A 20 -8.15 10.20 -24.85
CA ASP A 20 -6.91 9.95 -24.12
C ASP A 20 -5.71 10.47 -24.93
N PHE A 21 -5.69 10.20 -26.24
CA PHE A 21 -4.66 10.74 -27.13
C PHE A 21 -4.66 12.28 -27.16
N ALA A 22 -5.84 12.90 -27.28
CA ALA A 22 -5.97 14.36 -27.28
C ALA A 22 -5.38 14.97 -25.98
N ARG A 23 -5.65 14.34 -24.83
CA ARG A 23 -5.08 14.76 -23.52
C ARG A 23 -3.56 14.65 -23.51
N ASP A 24 -3.00 13.56 -24.02
CA ASP A 24 -1.55 13.37 -24.10
C ASP A 24 -0.86 14.43 -24.98
N LYS A 25 -1.56 14.94 -25.97
CA LYS A 25 -1.10 16.00 -26.88
C LYS A 25 -1.50 17.42 -26.44
N GLY A 26 -2.11 17.59 -25.27
CA GLY A 26 -2.56 18.89 -24.78
C GLY A 26 -3.78 19.46 -25.50
N ILE A 27 -4.48 18.65 -26.31
CA ILE A 27 -5.72 19.04 -27.01
C ILE A 27 -6.88 18.92 -26.04
N THR A 28 -7.59 20.02 -25.79
CA THR A 28 -8.68 20.05 -24.82
C THR A 28 -9.99 19.57 -25.45
N ILE A 29 -10.51 18.44 -24.99
CA ILE A 29 -11.87 17.97 -25.28
C ILE A 29 -12.61 17.85 -23.95
N PRO A 30 -13.70 18.60 -23.72
CA PRO A 30 -14.42 18.59 -22.43
C PRO A 30 -15.07 17.21 -22.18
N SER A 31 -15.02 16.74 -20.94
CA SER A 31 -15.65 15.47 -20.55
C SER A 31 -15.91 15.43 -19.05
N LEU A 32 -17.05 14.91 -18.60
CA LEU A 32 -17.40 14.74 -17.19
C LEU A 32 -17.38 13.27 -16.74
N CYS A 33 -17.81 12.33 -17.58
CA CYS A 33 -17.93 10.94 -17.18
C CYS A 33 -16.66 10.11 -17.41
N HIS A 34 -15.74 10.56 -18.26
CA HIS A 34 -14.48 9.85 -18.50
C HIS A 34 -13.48 10.10 -17.38
N TYR A 35 -12.78 9.03 -16.98
CA TYR A 35 -11.66 9.07 -16.06
C TYR A 35 -10.63 8.00 -16.48
N PRO A 36 -9.33 8.33 -16.53
CA PRO A 36 -8.30 7.37 -16.96
C PRO A 36 -8.33 6.08 -16.13
N GLY A 37 -8.24 4.93 -16.79
CA GLY A 37 -8.26 3.61 -16.13
C GLY A 37 -9.65 3.06 -15.83
N LEU A 38 -10.73 3.82 -16.07
CA LEU A 38 -12.11 3.30 -16.04
C LEU A 38 -12.60 2.95 -17.44
N ILE A 39 -13.47 1.95 -17.54
CA ILE A 39 -14.12 1.61 -18.81
C ILE A 39 -14.89 2.83 -19.32
N PRO A 40 -14.82 3.18 -20.62
CA PRO A 40 -15.58 4.28 -21.18
C PRO A 40 -17.08 4.16 -20.90
N PHE A 41 -17.70 5.24 -20.41
CA PHE A 41 -19.12 5.25 -20.03
C PHE A 41 -19.99 5.92 -21.09
N SER A 42 -19.42 6.91 -21.80
CA SER A 42 -20.07 7.68 -22.86
C SER A 42 -21.40 8.35 -22.46
N GLY A 43 -21.67 8.51 -21.15
CA GLY A 43 -22.94 9.02 -20.63
C GLY A 43 -23.12 10.53 -20.76
N CYS A 44 -22.09 11.34 -20.48
CA CYS A 44 -22.22 12.79 -20.45
C CYS A 44 -22.27 13.49 -21.81
N ARG A 45 -21.83 12.83 -22.87
CA ARG A 45 -21.83 13.35 -24.27
C ARG A 45 -21.08 14.66 -24.51
N LEU A 46 -20.35 15.21 -23.53
CA LEU A 46 -19.58 16.44 -23.72
C LEU A 46 -18.35 16.27 -24.61
N CYS A 47 -17.85 15.05 -24.77
CA CYS A 47 -16.66 14.75 -25.56
C CYS A 47 -16.96 14.43 -27.04
N LEU A 48 -18.12 14.82 -27.56
CA LEU A 48 -18.48 14.61 -28.97
C LEU A 48 -17.49 15.31 -29.90
N VAL A 49 -17.04 14.60 -30.95
CA VAL A 49 -16.14 15.08 -32.02
C VAL A 49 -16.68 14.67 -33.39
N ALA A 50 -16.28 15.37 -34.43
CA ALA A 50 -16.56 14.97 -35.82
C ALA A 50 -15.43 14.07 -36.32
N VAL A 51 -15.79 12.95 -36.96
CA VAL A 51 -14.84 12.05 -37.64
C VAL A 51 -15.18 12.06 -39.12
N LYS A 52 -14.23 12.38 -39.99
CA LYS A 52 -14.42 12.44 -41.43
C LYS A 52 -14.99 11.12 -41.95
N GLY A 53 -16.03 11.22 -42.75
CA GLY A 53 -16.76 10.06 -43.30
C GLY A 53 -17.87 9.52 -42.38
N ARG A 54 -18.01 9.98 -41.15
CA ARG A 54 -19.13 9.64 -40.24
C ARG A 54 -20.18 10.74 -40.28
N LYS A 55 -21.46 10.38 -40.45
CA LYS A 55 -22.58 11.36 -40.44
C LYS A 55 -22.88 11.87 -39.04
N ALA A 56 -22.71 11.05 -38.00
CA ALA A 56 -22.98 11.39 -36.63
C ALA A 56 -21.69 11.74 -35.88
N LEU A 57 -21.79 12.67 -34.90
CA LEU A 57 -20.69 12.94 -33.97
C LEU A 57 -20.38 11.71 -33.11
N ALA A 58 -19.11 11.46 -32.87
CA ALA A 58 -18.62 10.33 -32.10
C ALA A 58 -18.18 10.77 -30.67
N PRO A 59 -18.44 9.97 -29.63
CA PRO A 59 -17.91 10.24 -28.30
C PRO A 59 -16.41 9.92 -28.27
N ALA A 60 -15.56 10.92 -28.11
CA ALA A 60 -14.11 10.76 -28.14
C ALA A 60 -13.56 9.79 -27.08
N CYS A 61 -14.26 9.65 -25.93
CA CYS A 61 -13.84 8.76 -24.85
C CYS A 61 -14.02 7.26 -25.17
N ASP A 62 -14.84 6.91 -26.16
CA ASP A 62 -15.19 5.53 -26.51
C ASP A 62 -14.93 5.22 -27.99
N THR A 63 -14.38 6.17 -28.73
CA THR A 63 -13.95 5.99 -30.11
C THR A 63 -12.44 5.85 -30.15
N PHE A 64 -11.96 4.69 -30.61
CA PHE A 64 -10.53 4.41 -30.72
C PHE A 64 -9.98 4.94 -32.02
N LEU A 65 -8.72 5.39 -32.00
CA LEU A 65 -8.01 5.87 -33.18
C LEU A 65 -7.75 4.71 -34.15
N GLU A 66 -7.93 4.99 -35.42
CA GLU A 66 -7.70 4.08 -36.55
C GLU A 66 -6.76 4.76 -37.57
N ASP A 67 -6.02 3.97 -38.33
CA ASP A 67 -5.08 4.52 -39.32
C ASP A 67 -5.81 5.35 -40.38
N GLY A 68 -5.29 6.53 -40.71
CA GLY A 68 -5.89 7.47 -41.63
C GLY A 68 -7.09 8.25 -41.09
N MET A 69 -7.47 8.09 -39.81
CA MET A 69 -8.60 8.80 -39.23
C MET A 69 -8.34 10.31 -39.16
N GLU A 70 -9.33 11.10 -39.64
CA GLU A 70 -9.34 12.57 -39.47
C GLU A 70 -10.41 12.98 -38.49
N VAL A 71 -10.00 13.69 -37.42
CA VAL A 71 -10.87 14.12 -36.30
C VAL A 71 -10.88 15.63 -36.20
N THR A 72 -12.06 16.20 -36.07
CA THR A 72 -12.23 17.63 -35.73
C THR A 72 -12.83 17.72 -34.34
N THR A 73 -12.08 18.31 -33.42
CA THR A 73 -12.45 18.33 -32.01
C THR A 73 -13.41 19.46 -31.66
N ASN A 74 -13.39 20.57 -32.39
CA ASN A 74 -14.22 21.73 -32.11
C ASN A 74 -14.68 22.44 -33.40
N THR A 75 -15.97 22.67 -33.51
CA THR A 75 -16.63 23.51 -34.53
C THR A 75 -17.74 24.28 -33.85
N PRO A 76 -18.27 25.38 -34.49
CA PRO A 76 -19.43 26.09 -33.94
C PRO A 76 -20.64 25.17 -33.66
N ALA A 77 -20.87 24.16 -34.48
CA ALA A 77 -21.91 23.16 -34.29
C ALA A 77 -21.66 22.26 -33.09
N ILE A 78 -20.41 21.73 -32.94
CA ILE A 78 -20.01 20.91 -31.82
C ILE A 78 -20.11 21.73 -30.53
N HIS A 79 -19.61 22.97 -30.53
CA HIS A 79 -19.69 23.87 -29.39
C HIS A 79 -21.13 24.12 -28.94
N LYS A 80 -22.03 24.40 -29.88
CA LYS A 80 -23.46 24.57 -29.61
C LYS A 80 -24.07 23.34 -28.93
N ILE A 81 -23.80 22.15 -29.45
CA ILE A 81 -24.32 20.89 -28.88
C ILE A 81 -23.78 20.66 -27.47
N ARG A 82 -22.48 20.85 -27.26
CA ARG A 82 -21.88 20.71 -25.92
C ARG A 82 -22.48 21.69 -24.91
N ARG A 83 -22.75 22.93 -25.34
CA ARG A 83 -23.42 23.96 -24.53
C ARG A 83 -24.82 23.52 -24.13
N GLN A 84 -25.63 23.04 -25.06
CA GLN A 84 -26.99 22.55 -24.79
C GLN A 84 -26.99 21.33 -23.85
N ILE A 85 -26.05 20.39 -24.04
CA ILE A 85 -25.89 19.25 -23.13
C ILE A 85 -25.55 19.73 -21.70
N LEU A 86 -24.68 20.73 -21.56
CA LEU A 86 -24.30 21.28 -20.28
C LEU A 86 -25.47 22.02 -19.61
N GLU A 87 -26.27 22.71 -20.38
CA GLU A 87 -27.51 23.39 -19.93
C GLU A 87 -28.54 22.38 -19.39
N LEU A 88 -28.68 21.20 -20.06
CA LEU A 88 -29.51 20.11 -19.57
C LEU A 88 -28.96 19.53 -18.25
N ILE A 89 -27.64 19.34 -18.13
CA ILE A 89 -27.02 18.89 -16.90
C ILE A 89 -27.27 19.88 -15.76
N LEU A 90 -27.20 21.19 -16.04
CA LEU A 90 -27.41 22.22 -15.06
C LEU A 90 -28.88 22.33 -14.63
N SER A 91 -29.84 21.97 -15.48
CA SER A 91 -31.27 22.00 -15.10
C SER A 91 -31.63 20.97 -14.03
N GLU A 92 -30.85 19.87 -13.96
CA GLU A 92 -30.98 18.82 -12.91
C GLU A 92 -30.08 19.06 -11.71
N HIS A 93 -29.11 19.96 -11.84
CA HIS A 93 -28.16 20.28 -10.79
C HIS A 93 -28.73 21.42 -9.93
N ALA A 94 -28.91 21.17 -8.64
CA ALA A 94 -29.31 22.24 -7.74
C ALA A 94 -28.34 23.42 -7.93
N ASN A 95 -28.91 24.55 -8.37
CA ASN A 95 -28.15 25.76 -8.65
C ASN A 95 -27.19 25.96 -7.48
N PRO A 96 -25.87 25.99 -7.66
CA PRO A 96 -25.01 26.46 -6.60
C PRO A 96 -25.52 27.86 -6.34
N SER A 97 -26.27 28.04 -5.24
CA SER A 97 -26.75 29.34 -4.80
C SER A 97 -25.62 30.34 -5.06
N PRO A 98 -25.83 31.45 -5.66
CA PRO A 98 -24.79 32.44 -5.79
C PRO A 98 -24.40 32.81 -4.36
N VAL A 99 -23.50 32.08 -3.77
CA VAL A 99 -22.70 32.58 -2.67
C VAL A 99 -22.03 33.78 -3.30
N SER A 100 -22.64 34.92 -2.96
CA SER A 100 -22.24 36.24 -3.34
C SER A 100 -20.73 36.33 -3.36
N ASP A 101 -20.15 36.91 -4.40
CA ASP A 101 -18.74 37.24 -4.63
C ASP A 101 -17.75 36.13 -5.02
N ASP A 102 -17.93 34.85 -4.71
CA ASP A 102 -16.96 33.80 -5.05
C ASP A 102 -16.85 33.47 -6.56
N ARG A 103 -17.85 33.85 -7.38
CA ARG A 103 -17.72 33.72 -8.85
C ARG A 103 -16.65 34.62 -9.44
N LYS A 104 -16.49 35.83 -8.90
CA LYS A 104 -15.43 36.74 -9.35
C LYS A 104 -14.05 36.34 -8.84
N SER A 105 -13.94 35.85 -7.62
CA SER A 105 -12.66 35.39 -7.08
C SER A 105 -12.19 34.08 -7.72
N CYS A 106 -13.06 33.11 -7.99
CA CYS A 106 -12.68 31.86 -8.68
C CYS A 106 -12.39 32.06 -10.17
N LEU A 107 -13.12 32.93 -10.87
CA LEU A 107 -12.87 33.31 -12.27
C LEU A 107 -11.71 34.32 -12.40
N GLY A 108 -11.54 35.20 -11.42
CA GLY A 108 -10.43 36.15 -11.35
C GLY A 108 -9.11 35.49 -11.09
N ALA A 109 -9.05 34.50 -10.20
CA ALA A 109 -7.84 33.70 -9.94
C ALA A 109 -7.40 32.85 -11.14
N LEU A 110 -8.31 32.58 -12.09
CA LEU A 110 -7.98 31.86 -13.35
C LEU A 110 -7.50 32.83 -14.44
N SER A 111 -7.73 34.16 -14.30
CA SER A 111 -7.32 35.15 -15.30
C SER A 111 -6.01 35.86 -15.01
N GLU A 112 -5.53 35.85 -13.76
CA GLU A 112 -4.32 36.57 -13.35
C GLU A 112 -3.04 35.73 -13.35
N THR A 113 -3.13 34.41 -13.39
CA THR A 113 -1.97 33.52 -13.57
C THR A 113 -2.03 32.82 -14.92
N GLY A 114 -1.59 33.53 -15.97
CA GLY A 114 -1.53 33.04 -17.34
C GLY A 114 -0.55 31.87 -17.59
N GLU A 115 -0.05 31.23 -16.57
CA GLU A 115 0.74 30.01 -16.63
C GLU A 115 0.07 28.89 -15.81
N ALA A 116 -0.94 28.25 -16.43
CA ALA A 116 -1.42 26.98 -15.96
C ALA A 116 -0.27 25.96 -16.13
N ASN A 117 0.42 25.64 -15.05
CA ASN A 117 1.33 24.52 -14.98
C ASN A 117 0.60 23.24 -15.41
N GLN A 118 0.75 22.84 -16.67
CA GLN A 118 0.07 21.72 -17.32
C GLN A 118 0.46 20.35 -16.76
N ALA A 119 1.38 20.29 -15.80
CA ALA A 119 1.94 19.04 -15.29
C ALA A 119 1.27 18.47 -14.03
N SER A 120 0.42 19.20 -13.32
CA SER A 120 -0.15 18.73 -12.04
C SER A 120 -1.68 18.81 -11.99
N GLY A 121 -2.33 17.88 -12.64
CA GLY A 121 -3.80 17.88 -12.80
C GLY A 121 -4.63 17.53 -11.57
N TYR A 122 -4.17 17.63 -10.33
CA TYR A 122 -4.97 17.53 -9.10
C TYR A 122 -4.17 18.06 -7.91
N SER A 123 -4.35 19.32 -7.62
CA SER A 123 -4.01 19.90 -6.33
C SER A 123 -5.07 19.50 -5.29
N LEU A 124 -4.69 19.37 -4.02
CA LEU A 124 -5.64 19.31 -2.91
C LEU A 124 -6.52 20.60 -2.85
N SER A 125 -6.06 21.70 -3.43
CA SER A 125 -6.84 22.89 -3.70
C SER A 125 -8.00 22.65 -4.68
N SER A 126 -7.90 21.67 -5.59
CA SER A 126 -8.96 21.22 -6.49
C SER A 126 -9.82 20.08 -5.91
N ASN A 127 -9.64 19.76 -4.65
CA ASN A 127 -10.11 18.53 -4.02
C ASN A 127 -11.62 18.37 -3.86
N ASN A 128 -12.36 19.39 -4.11
CA ASN A 128 -13.81 19.22 -4.08
C ASN A 128 -14.37 18.88 -5.48
N GLY A 129 -13.51 18.51 -6.45
CA GLY A 129 -13.93 18.26 -7.83
C GLY A 129 -14.57 19.45 -8.52
N ARG A 130 -14.94 20.44 -7.72
CA ARG A 130 -15.66 21.65 -8.11
C ARG A 130 -14.95 22.41 -9.22
N HIS A 131 -13.60 22.40 -9.22
CA HIS A 131 -12.80 23.06 -10.24
C HIS A 131 -12.91 22.44 -11.63
N GLU A 132 -13.02 21.11 -11.76
CA GLU A 132 -13.16 20.48 -13.07
C GLU A 132 -14.48 20.87 -13.71
N PHE A 133 -15.57 20.84 -12.96
CA PHE A 133 -16.88 21.24 -13.43
C PHE A 133 -16.94 22.74 -13.73
N LEU A 134 -16.43 23.60 -12.83
CA LEU A 134 -16.38 25.04 -13.04
C LEU A 134 -15.52 25.44 -14.24
N LYS A 135 -14.42 24.76 -14.51
CA LYS A 135 -13.61 24.99 -15.71
C LYS A 135 -14.39 24.69 -16.99
N ILE A 136 -15.18 23.61 -17.01
CA ILE A 136 -16.05 23.28 -18.14
C ILE A 136 -17.15 24.34 -18.33
N LEU A 137 -17.76 24.79 -17.22
CA LEU A 137 -18.74 25.88 -17.25
C LEU A 137 -18.14 27.16 -17.82
N GLY A 138 -16.96 27.57 -17.37
CA GLY A 138 -16.28 28.75 -17.87
C GLY A 138 -15.91 28.67 -19.35
N THR A 139 -15.51 27.45 -19.82
CA THR A 139 -15.16 27.27 -21.23
C THR A 139 -16.37 27.28 -22.17
N LEU A 140 -17.46 26.64 -21.77
CA LEU A 140 -18.65 26.48 -22.62
C LEU A 140 -19.68 27.58 -22.43
N ASN A 141 -19.61 28.32 -21.33
CA ASN A 141 -20.50 29.47 -20.99
C ASN A 141 -21.98 29.17 -21.32
N PRO A 142 -22.63 28.19 -20.63
CA PRO A 142 -24.01 27.81 -20.91
C PRO A 142 -25.01 28.91 -20.50
N ASP A 143 -26.15 28.95 -21.18
CA ASP A 143 -27.27 29.76 -20.80
C ASP A 143 -28.15 29.00 -19.79
N GLN A 144 -28.15 29.45 -18.52
CA GLN A 144 -28.87 28.77 -17.45
C GLN A 144 -30.42 28.96 -17.54
N ALA A 145 -30.90 29.90 -18.35
CA ALA A 145 -32.30 30.18 -18.45
C ALA A 145 -33.05 29.33 -19.50
N GLN A 146 -32.32 28.51 -20.29
CA GLN A 146 -32.93 27.79 -21.43
C GLN A 146 -33.81 26.61 -21.01
N PHE A 147 -33.48 25.92 -19.88
CA PHE A 147 -34.25 24.79 -19.36
C PHE A 147 -34.78 25.08 -17.95
N PRO A 148 -36.02 24.69 -17.63
CA PRO A 148 -36.57 24.88 -16.28
C PRO A 148 -35.74 24.01 -15.28
N SER A 149 -35.46 24.60 -14.12
CA SER A 149 -34.80 23.86 -13.03
C SER A 149 -35.77 22.81 -12.48
N LEU A 150 -35.30 21.56 -12.39
CA LEU A 150 -36.02 20.51 -11.69
C LEU A 150 -35.81 20.70 -10.19
N GLU A 151 -36.85 21.11 -9.49
CA GLU A 151 -36.82 21.23 -8.03
C GLU A 151 -36.77 19.83 -7.41
N GLY A 152 -35.62 19.41 -6.96
CA GLY A 152 -35.42 18.20 -6.18
C GLY A 152 -34.27 18.42 -5.21
N THR A 153 -34.56 18.38 -3.92
CA THR A 153 -33.51 18.44 -2.90
C THR A 153 -33.27 17.03 -2.34
N PHE A 154 -32.01 16.57 -2.46
CA PHE A 154 -31.56 15.38 -1.78
C PHE A 154 -31.09 15.76 -0.37
N GLU A 155 -31.32 14.87 0.59
CA GLU A 155 -30.74 14.99 1.92
C GLU A 155 -29.22 14.95 1.86
N ILE A 156 -28.57 15.80 2.63
CA ILE A 156 -27.10 15.82 2.76
C ILE A 156 -26.71 14.81 3.82
N HIS A 157 -26.01 13.76 3.41
CA HIS A 157 -25.56 12.70 4.28
C HIS A 157 -24.24 13.10 4.97
N LYS A 158 -24.30 13.34 6.28
CA LYS A 158 -23.17 13.72 7.15
C LYS A 158 -22.85 12.67 8.23
N GLU A 159 -23.56 11.56 8.21
CA GLU A 159 -23.44 10.48 9.18
C GLU A 159 -22.18 9.63 9.03
N ASP A 160 -21.55 9.64 7.85
CA ASP A 160 -20.31 8.88 7.64
C ASP A 160 -19.10 9.56 8.33
N PRO A 161 -18.12 8.79 8.85
CA PRO A 161 -17.07 9.34 9.72
C PRO A 161 -16.08 10.26 9.00
N LEU A 162 -15.76 10.02 7.73
CA LEU A 162 -14.65 10.65 7.02
C LEU A 162 -15.07 11.54 5.84
N LEU A 163 -16.32 11.39 5.37
CA LEU A 163 -16.77 12.11 4.19
C LEU A 163 -18.25 12.51 4.31
N ASP A 164 -18.60 13.58 3.61
CA ASP A 164 -19.97 14.05 3.42
C ASP A 164 -20.41 13.76 1.98
N ARG A 165 -21.71 13.48 1.81
CA ARG A 165 -22.34 13.22 0.51
C ARG A 165 -23.47 14.18 0.28
N ASN A 166 -23.28 15.12 -0.66
CA ASN A 166 -24.28 16.08 -1.09
C ASN A 166 -24.66 15.83 -2.55
N TYR A 167 -25.67 15.00 -2.76
CA TYR A 167 -26.08 14.62 -4.11
C TYR A 167 -26.81 15.72 -4.87
N ASN A 168 -27.15 16.85 -4.22
CA ASN A 168 -27.62 18.06 -4.93
C ASN A 168 -26.54 18.62 -5.87
N LEU A 169 -25.27 18.32 -5.63
CA LEU A 169 -24.14 18.70 -6.48
C LEU A 169 -23.76 17.60 -7.50
N CYS A 170 -24.53 16.52 -7.59
CA CYS A 170 -24.20 15.37 -8.42
C CYS A 170 -24.71 15.55 -9.85
N VAL A 171 -23.83 15.40 -10.84
CA VAL A 171 -24.15 15.42 -12.28
C VAL A 171 -24.27 14.02 -12.88
N LEU A 172 -24.48 13.01 -12.07
CA LEU A 172 -24.65 11.60 -12.48
C LEU A 172 -23.56 11.07 -13.44
N CYS A 173 -22.33 11.58 -13.37
CA CYS A 173 -21.25 11.18 -14.25
C CYS A 173 -20.78 9.73 -14.05
N GLY A 174 -21.15 9.08 -12.94
CA GLY A 174 -20.88 7.68 -12.61
C GLY A 174 -19.43 7.36 -12.28
N ARG A 175 -18.51 8.32 -12.21
CA ARG A 175 -17.09 8.04 -11.89
C ARG A 175 -16.93 7.37 -10.54
N CYS A 176 -17.61 7.87 -9.48
CA CYS A 176 -17.54 7.32 -8.12
C CYS A 176 -18.11 5.89 -8.03
N VAL A 177 -19.18 5.59 -8.76
CA VAL A 177 -19.75 4.24 -8.85
C VAL A 177 -18.77 3.30 -9.53
N ARG A 178 -18.22 3.71 -10.68
CA ARG A 178 -17.31 2.87 -11.47
C ARG A 178 -15.96 2.65 -10.80
N ILE A 179 -15.35 3.66 -10.17
CA ILE A 179 -14.08 3.46 -9.47
C ILE A 179 -14.26 2.49 -8.29
N CYS A 180 -15.40 2.59 -7.58
CA CYS A 180 -15.73 1.70 -6.47
C CYS A 180 -15.93 0.26 -6.95
N HIS A 181 -16.55 0.06 -8.11
CA HIS A 181 -16.79 -1.26 -8.69
C HIS A 181 -15.57 -1.80 -9.45
N GLU A 182 -15.07 -1.02 -10.43
CA GLU A 182 -14.09 -1.51 -11.39
C GLU A 182 -12.67 -1.61 -10.83
N VAL A 183 -12.29 -0.67 -9.97
CA VAL A 183 -10.93 -0.60 -9.41
C VAL A 183 -10.88 -1.20 -8.01
N ARG A 184 -11.81 -0.78 -7.14
CA ARG A 184 -11.79 -1.21 -5.72
C ARG A 184 -12.45 -2.59 -5.48
N GLY A 185 -13.33 -3.04 -6.37
CA GLY A 185 -14.08 -4.29 -6.22
C GLY A 185 -15.08 -4.28 -5.06
N VAL A 186 -15.52 -3.10 -4.62
CA VAL A 186 -16.34 -2.92 -3.41
C VAL A 186 -17.83 -2.75 -3.74
N SER A 187 -18.16 -1.87 -4.72
CA SER A 187 -19.54 -1.55 -5.12
C SER A 187 -20.42 -0.99 -3.98
N ALA A 188 -19.82 -0.25 -3.06
CA ALA A 188 -20.57 0.41 -1.98
C ALA A 188 -21.48 1.54 -2.50
N LEU A 189 -21.10 2.18 -3.62
CA LEU A 189 -21.89 3.18 -4.32
C LEU A 189 -22.46 2.60 -5.61
N ALA A 190 -23.72 2.94 -5.90
CA ALA A 190 -24.43 2.51 -7.10
C ALA A 190 -25.33 3.65 -7.61
N PHE A 191 -25.83 3.53 -8.85
CA PHE A 191 -26.99 4.31 -9.26
C PHE A 191 -28.23 3.74 -8.59
N VAL A 192 -28.94 4.57 -7.88
CA VAL A 192 -30.19 4.25 -7.20
C VAL A 192 -31.34 5.05 -7.83
N ASN A 193 -32.56 4.55 -7.68
CA ASN A 193 -33.75 5.10 -8.29
C ASN A 193 -33.69 5.12 -9.84
N ARG A 194 -34.68 5.73 -10.48
CA ARG A 194 -34.79 5.77 -11.96
C ARG A 194 -35.39 7.11 -12.40
N SER A 195 -35.24 7.41 -13.72
CA SER A 195 -35.79 8.60 -14.35
C SER A 195 -35.29 9.88 -13.66
N SER A 196 -36.14 10.88 -13.47
CA SER A 196 -35.83 12.17 -12.82
C SER A 196 -35.43 12.04 -11.34
N ARG A 197 -35.61 10.89 -10.73
CA ARG A 197 -35.16 10.58 -9.35
C ARG A 197 -33.85 9.80 -9.29
N ALA A 198 -33.21 9.56 -10.44
CA ALA A 198 -31.92 8.86 -10.44
C ALA A 198 -30.90 9.62 -9.60
N ALA A 199 -30.20 8.89 -8.75
CA ALA A 199 -29.13 9.44 -7.90
C ALA A 199 -28.00 8.44 -7.75
N VAL A 200 -26.86 8.89 -7.25
CA VAL A 200 -25.85 8.01 -6.69
C VAL A 200 -26.20 7.77 -5.23
N GLY A 201 -26.02 6.56 -4.75
CA GLY A 201 -26.34 6.22 -3.37
C GLY A 201 -25.77 4.86 -2.96
N THR A 202 -26.11 4.45 -1.77
CA THR A 202 -25.85 3.10 -1.25
C THR A 202 -27.11 2.24 -1.42
N ALA A 203 -26.97 0.95 -1.44
CA ALA A 203 -28.11 0.03 -1.45
C ALA A 203 -29.02 0.29 -0.24
N LEU A 204 -30.32 0.50 -0.50
CA LEU A 204 -31.35 0.80 0.52
C LEU A 204 -31.09 2.06 1.37
N GLY A 205 -30.34 3.04 0.86
CA GLY A 205 -30.05 4.29 1.57
C GLY A 205 -29.19 4.13 2.83
N ARG A 206 -28.47 3.02 2.99
CA ARG A 206 -27.64 2.75 4.17
C ARG A 206 -26.48 3.73 4.28
N ARG A 207 -25.94 3.95 5.50
CA ARG A 207 -24.67 4.63 5.70
C ARG A 207 -23.54 3.82 5.03
N LEU A 208 -22.46 4.48 4.61
CA LEU A 208 -21.31 3.76 4.06
C LEU A 208 -20.70 2.79 5.07
N LEU A 209 -20.77 3.11 6.37
CA LEU A 209 -20.40 2.21 7.46
C LEU A 209 -21.18 0.88 7.47
N ASP A 210 -22.40 0.88 6.97
CA ASP A 210 -23.28 -0.31 6.94
C ASP A 210 -23.19 -1.06 5.62
N THR A 211 -22.20 -0.69 4.77
CA THR A 211 -21.84 -1.33 3.51
C THR A 211 -20.43 -1.90 3.58
N GLU A 212 -19.97 -2.53 2.51
CA GLU A 212 -18.59 -3.01 2.38
C GLU A 212 -17.58 -1.87 2.05
N CYS A 213 -17.90 -0.60 2.35
CA CYS A 213 -17.03 0.53 2.05
C CYS A 213 -15.70 0.41 2.78
N GLN A 214 -14.59 0.50 2.02
CA GLN A 214 -13.22 0.48 2.55
C GLN A 214 -12.74 1.85 3.04
N PHE A 215 -13.54 2.89 2.93
CA PHE A 215 -13.17 4.30 3.19
C PHE A 215 -11.84 4.70 2.54
N CYS A 216 -11.60 4.22 1.33
CA CYS A 216 -10.34 4.46 0.61
C CYS A 216 -10.22 5.85 -0.03
N GLY A 217 -11.30 6.63 -0.08
CA GLY A 217 -11.32 7.97 -0.67
C GLY A 217 -11.34 8.03 -2.20
N ALA A 218 -11.26 6.88 -2.92
CA ALA A 218 -11.19 6.90 -4.38
C ALA A 218 -12.39 7.59 -5.05
N CYS A 219 -13.58 7.50 -4.46
CA CYS A 219 -14.77 8.20 -4.94
C CYS A 219 -14.70 9.73 -4.77
N LEU A 220 -13.98 10.21 -3.75
CA LEU A 220 -13.70 11.65 -3.54
C LEU A 220 -12.77 12.15 -4.65
N ASP A 221 -11.70 11.39 -4.93
CA ASP A 221 -10.62 11.77 -5.85
C ASP A 221 -11.10 11.86 -7.31
N VAL A 222 -12.21 11.20 -7.67
CA VAL A 222 -12.75 11.20 -9.04
C VAL A 222 -14.01 12.05 -9.23
N CYS A 223 -14.58 12.60 -8.14
CA CYS A 223 -15.81 13.39 -8.23
C CYS A 223 -15.53 14.76 -8.89
N PRO A 224 -16.15 15.11 -10.03
CA PRO A 224 -15.83 16.34 -10.74
C PRO A 224 -16.58 17.57 -10.19
N THR A 225 -17.53 17.38 -9.26
CA THR A 225 -18.46 18.46 -8.81
C THR A 225 -18.38 18.76 -7.32
N GLY A 226 -17.65 17.95 -6.54
CA GLY A 226 -17.64 18.07 -5.08
C GLY A 226 -18.91 17.56 -4.39
N ALA A 227 -19.70 16.72 -5.06
CA ALA A 227 -20.83 16.04 -4.42
C ALA A 227 -20.37 15.08 -3.29
N LEU A 228 -19.13 14.66 -3.33
CA LEU A 228 -18.47 13.88 -2.29
C LEU A 228 -17.29 14.71 -1.76
N THR A 229 -17.26 14.98 -0.46
CA THR A 229 -16.24 15.83 0.17
C THR A 229 -15.65 15.18 1.40
N GLU A 230 -14.39 15.47 1.66
CA GLU A 230 -13.69 15.01 2.85
C GLU A 230 -13.97 15.93 4.03
N LYS A 231 -14.33 15.38 5.18
CA LYS A 231 -14.68 16.17 6.38
C LYS A 231 -13.50 16.95 6.99
N SER A 232 -12.28 16.42 6.88
CA SER A 232 -11.09 17.05 7.41
C SER A 232 -10.64 18.28 6.61
N LEU A 233 -11.01 18.34 5.32
CA LEU A 233 -10.66 19.44 4.43
C LEU A 233 -11.81 20.44 4.37
N LYS A 234 -11.67 21.53 5.09
CA LYS A 234 -12.58 22.68 4.94
C LYS A 234 -12.39 23.30 3.56
N ALA A 235 -13.48 23.47 2.83
CA ALA A 235 -13.50 23.89 1.43
C ALA A 235 -12.81 25.25 1.14
N GLU A 236 -12.56 26.04 2.16
CA GLU A 236 -12.10 27.43 2.06
C GLU A 236 -10.59 27.61 2.23
N VAL A 237 -9.86 26.55 2.60
CA VAL A 237 -8.43 26.68 2.92
C VAL A 237 -7.59 25.99 1.86
N LEU A 238 -6.97 26.79 0.98
CA LEU A 238 -6.03 26.28 -0.02
C LEU A 238 -4.66 25.96 0.64
N PRO A 239 -4.00 24.87 0.24
CA PRO A 239 -2.63 24.59 0.65
C PRO A 239 -1.67 25.62 0.02
N ASP A 240 -0.61 25.94 0.74
CA ASP A 240 0.48 26.80 0.23
C ASP A 240 1.43 26.01 -0.66
N THR A 241 1.66 24.74 -0.30
CA THR A 241 2.59 23.84 -1.01
C THR A 241 2.11 22.39 -0.94
N GLU A 242 2.63 21.56 -1.84
CA GLU A 242 2.43 20.13 -1.85
C GLU A 242 3.78 19.41 -1.89
N LYS A 243 3.92 18.34 -1.13
CA LYS A 243 5.14 17.51 -1.06
C LYS A 243 4.80 16.04 -1.23
N ASN A 244 5.64 15.33 -1.99
CA ASN A 244 5.54 13.89 -2.08
C ASN A 244 6.24 13.21 -0.91
N THR A 245 5.69 12.09 -0.46
CA THR A 245 6.30 11.24 0.56
C THR A 245 5.97 9.78 0.28
N ILE A 246 6.68 8.87 0.92
CA ILE A 246 6.38 7.43 0.88
C ILE A 246 5.63 7.05 2.15
N CYS A 247 4.51 6.38 1.96
CA CYS A 247 3.66 5.92 3.05
C CYS A 247 4.32 4.75 3.79
N SER A 248 4.55 4.90 5.09
CA SER A 248 5.14 3.88 5.96
C SER A 248 4.12 3.01 6.72
N PHE A 249 2.84 3.08 6.38
CA PHE A 249 1.80 2.32 7.11
C PHE A 249 1.71 0.83 6.75
N CYS A 250 2.37 0.38 5.69
CA CYS A 250 2.45 -1.04 5.32
C CYS A 250 3.51 -1.26 4.23
N GLY A 251 3.82 -2.52 3.94
CA GLY A 251 4.87 -2.95 3.00
C GLY A 251 4.69 -2.55 1.53
N GLN A 252 3.71 -1.74 1.17
CA GLN A 252 3.44 -1.44 -0.24
C GLN A 252 4.20 -0.25 -0.80
N GLY A 253 4.57 0.72 0.05
CA GLY A 253 5.36 1.88 -0.40
C GLY A 253 4.57 2.83 -1.32
N CYS A 254 3.31 3.14 -0.99
CA CYS A 254 2.50 4.09 -1.76
C CYS A 254 3.13 5.47 -1.76
N THR A 255 3.19 6.12 -2.92
CA THR A 255 3.53 7.54 -3.01
C THR A 255 2.29 8.37 -2.68
N LEU A 256 2.41 9.19 -1.66
CA LEU A 256 1.39 10.14 -1.22
C LEU A 256 1.84 11.55 -1.51
N ARG A 257 0.90 12.43 -1.80
CA ARG A 257 1.10 13.86 -1.91
C ARG A 257 0.40 14.53 -0.73
N LEU A 258 1.19 15.18 0.11
CA LEU A 258 0.72 15.88 1.29
C LEU A 258 0.48 17.34 0.96
N ALA A 259 -0.71 17.85 1.29
CA ALA A 259 -1.03 19.27 1.22
C ALA A 259 -0.61 19.97 2.50
N LEU A 260 0.12 21.05 2.37
CA LEU A 260 0.69 21.80 3.48
C LEU A 260 0.11 23.22 3.51
N LYS A 261 -0.17 23.69 4.71
CA LYS A 261 -0.53 25.09 5.01
C LYS A 261 0.29 25.58 6.18
N GLN A 262 1.06 26.65 5.99
CA GLN A 262 1.96 27.19 7.02
C GLN A 262 2.84 26.07 7.67
N GLY A 263 3.39 25.19 6.83
CA GLY A 263 4.22 24.06 7.28
C GLY A 263 3.48 22.92 7.99
N LYS A 264 2.15 22.92 8.05
CA LYS A 264 1.36 21.84 8.65
C LYS A 264 0.62 21.03 7.59
N ILE A 265 0.54 19.72 7.82
CA ILE A 265 -0.20 18.80 6.95
C ILE A 265 -1.70 19.04 7.14
N MET A 266 -2.38 19.37 6.06
CA MET A 266 -3.83 19.52 6.02
C MET A 266 -4.52 18.22 5.60
N GLY A 267 -3.91 17.49 4.70
CA GLY A 267 -4.47 16.26 4.14
C GLY A 267 -3.48 15.53 3.23
N SER A 268 -3.87 14.36 2.80
CA SER A 268 -3.08 13.47 1.96
C SER A 268 -3.92 12.92 0.81
N VAL A 269 -3.34 12.87 -0.38
CA VAL A 269 -3.94 12.22 -1.55
C VAL A 269 -2.92 11.29 -2.22
N PRO A 270 -3.35 10.25 -2.94
CA PRO A 270 -2.43 9.44 -3.71
C PRO A 270 -1.77 10.27 -4.82
N ALA A 271 -0.46 10.12 -4.99
CA ALA A 271 0.23 10.73 -6.13
C ALA A 271 -0.19 10.02 -7.42
N LYS A 272 -0.64 10.77 -8.43
CA LYS A 272 -1.09 10.19 -9.72
C LYS A 272 0.00 9.44 -10.46
N GLN A 273 1.20 9.96 -10.41
CA GLN A 273 2.38 9.38 -11.05
C GLN A 273 3.09 8.38 -10.14
N GLY A 274 2.49 8.02 -8.99
CA GLY A 274 3.02 7.00 -8.08
C GLY A 274 3.12 5.66 -8.80
N THR A 275 4.35 5.19 -8.99
CA THR A 275 4.65 3.96 -9.73
C THR A 275 4.06 2.72 -9.09
N VAL A 276 3.89 2.73 -7.77
CA VAL A 276 3.38 1.61 -6.98
C VAL A 276 1.86 1.61 -6.92
N ASN A 277 1.27 2.70 -6.48
CA ASN A 277 -0.15 2.78 -6.14
C ASN A 277 -1.04 3.37 -7.25
N GLN A 278 -0.46 3.81 -8.37
CA GLN A 278 -1.18 4.24 -9.58
C GLN A 278 -2.36 5.18 -9.29
N GLY A 279 -2.15 6.18 -8.45
CA GLY A 279 -3.19 7.14 -8.05
C GLY A 279 -4.26 6.57 -7.10
N GLN A 280 -3.99 5.46 -6.42
CA GLN A 280 -4.88 4.89 -5.41
C GLN A 280 -4.25 4.99 -4.01
N ALA A 281 -5.11 5.08 -2.99
CA ALA A 281 -4.71 5.01 -1.60
C ALA A 281 -5.67 4.11 -0.82
N CYS A 282 -5.31 3.77 0.40
CA CYS A 282 -6.22 3.14 1.36
C CYS A 282 -6.62 4.16 2.44
N LEU A 283 -7.53 3.75 3.32
CA LEU A 283 -7.94 4.52 4.49
C LEU A 283 -6.75 5.16 5.23
N LYS A 284 -5.71 4.36 5.52
CA LYS A 284 -4.55 4.80 6.29
C LYS A 284 -3.80 5.96 5.61
N GLY A 285 -3.33 5.73 4.38
CA GLY A 285 -2.58 6.73 3.63
C GLY A 285 -3.42 7.94 3.23
N ARG A 286 -4.75 7.79 3.10
CA ARG A 286 -5.63 8.88 2.67
C ARG A 286 -6.03 9.83 3.81
N PHE A 287 -6.29 9.30 5.02
CA PHE A 287 -6.92 10.08 6.09
C PHE A 287 -6.12 10.15 7.39
N LEU A 288 -5.15 9.26 7.62
CA LEU A 288 -4.49 9.15 8.92
C LEU A 288 -3.13 9.85 9.03
N VAL A 289 -2.56 10.36 7.92
CA VAL A 289 -1.19 10.91 7.93
C VAL A 289 -1.09 12.11 8.89
N ALA A 290 -2.00 13.08 8.76
CA ALA A 290 -1.97 14.27 9.62
C ALA A 290 -2.17 13.90 11.08
N GLU A 291 -3.06 12.96 11.36
CA GLU A 291 -3.29 12.49 12.72
C GLU A 291 -2.09 11.76 13.30
N ALA A 292 -1.44 10.89 12.51
CA ALA A 292 -0.22 10.22 12.94
C ALA A 292 0.86 11.23 13.32
N VAL A 293 1.04 12.30 12.55
CA VAL A 293 2.07 13.30 12.81
C VAL A 293 1.75 14.16 14.03
N TYR A 294 0.48 14.56 14.23
CA TYR A 294 0.08 15.50 15.28
C TYR A 294 -0.61 14.84 16.48
N HIS A 295 -0.44 13.55 16.64
CA HIS A 295 -1.13 12.83 17.71
C HIS A 295 -0.69 13.27 19.10
N ARG A 296 -1.65 13.26 20.04
CA ARG A 296 -1.43 13.66 21.44
C ARG A 296 -0.40 12.81 22.20
N SER A 297 -0.18 11.56 21.78
CA SER A 297 0.83 10.67 22.38
C SER A 297 2.22 10.84 21.78
N ARG A 298 2.45 11.85 20.92
CA ARG A 298 3.79 12.12 20.38
C ARG A 298 4.77 12.43 21.48
N VAL A 299 5.92 11.79 21.43
CA VAL A 299 7.05 12.14 22.28
C VAL A 299 7.66 13.42 21.72
N SER A 300 7.56 14.51 22.48
CA SER A 300 8.03 15.83 22.05
C SER A 300 9.45 16.15 22.52
N ARG A 301 9.86 15.58 23.65
CA ARG A 301 11.16 15.79 24.28
C ARG A 301 11.72 14.50 24.86
N PRO A 302 13.03 14.39 25.04
CA PRO A 302 13.62 13.27 25.75
C PRO A 302 13.07 13.17 27.18
N LEU A 303 12.82 11.94 27.64
CA LEU A 303 12.31 11.64 28.97
C LEU A 303 13.30 10.72 29.68
N VAL A 304 13.53 10.96 30.98
CA VAL A 304 14.33 10.10 31.87
C VAL A 304 13.53 9.79 33.10
N ARG A 305 13.60 8.55 33.60
CA ARG A 305 12.92 8.15 34.82
C ARG A 305 13.70 8.60 36.05
N LYS A 306 13.10 9.51 36.82
CA LYS A 306 13.62 10.01 38.11
C LYS A 306 12.55 9.80 39.16
N ASN A 307 12.94 9.20 40.29
CA ASN A 307 12.02 8.90 41.40
C ASN A 307 10.74 8.14 40.95
N GLY A 308 10.91 7.16 40.06
CA GLY A 308 9.82 6.32 39.54
C GLY A 308 8.94 6.97 38.47
N LYS A 309 9.13 8.25 38.10
CA LYS A 309 8.34 8.97 37.11
C LYS A 309 9.20 9.42 35.93
N LEU A 310 8.69 9.31 34.72
CA LEU A 310 9.30 9.89 33.54
C LEU A 310 9.19 11.42 33.61
N GLN A 311 10.31 12.11 33.40
CA GLN A 311 10.43 13.57 33.42
C GLN A 311 11.16 14.05 32.18
N GLU A 312 10.73 15.19 31.63
CA GLU A 312 11.41 15.84 30.53
C GLU A 312 12.85 16.21 30.88
N THR A 313 13.74 16.05 29.93
CA THR A 313 15.16 16.35 30.10
C THR A 313 15.78 16.83 28.77
N THR A 314 17.07 17.15 28.79
CA THR A 314 17.81 17.50 27.56
C THR A 314 18.31 16.28 26.84
N TRP A 315 18.52 16.40 25.53
CA TRP A 315 19.15 15.36 24.72
C TRP A 315 20.50 14.91 25.30
N ASN A 316 21.31 15.87 25.76
CA ASN A 316 22.64 15.56 26.28
C ASN A 316 22.58 14.71 27.57
N GLU A 317 21.63 14.99 28.46
CA GLU A 317 21.41 14.20 29.67
C GLU A 317 20.87 12.81 29.36
N ALA A 318 19.82 12.71 28.52
CA ALA A 318 19.24 11.43 28.14
C ALA A 318 20.26 10.49 27.49
N LEU A 319 21.03 10.98 26.54
CA LEU A 319 22.09 10.21 25.89
C LEU A 319 23.25 9.85 26.85
N ALA A 320 23.55 10.72 27.83
CA ALA A 320 24.57 10.42 28.83
C ALA A 320 24.13 9.26 29.74
N VAL A 321 22.88 9.23 30.16
CA VAL A 321 22.32 8.13 30.97
C VAL A 321 22.42 6.81 30.22
N ILE A 322 21.98 6.78 28.93
CA ILE A 322 22.08 5.55 28.12
C ILE A 322 23.53 5.13 27.96
N ALA A 323 24.42 6.05 27.59
CA ALA A 323 25.85 5.76 27.40
C ALA A 323 26.50 5.19 28.67
N GLN A 324 26.18 5.74 29.82
CA GLN A 324 26.68 5.27 31.11
C GLN A 324 26.23 3.85 31.41
N GLU A 325 24.92 3.56 31.29
CA GLU A 325 24.36 2.23 31.60
C GLU A 325 24.88 1.17 30.64
N PHE A 326 24.93 1.48 29.34
CA PHE A 326 25.44 0.53 28.33
C PHE A 326 26.95 0.26 28.50
N SER A 327 27.73 1.25 28.92
CA SER A 327 29.17 1.07 29.17
C SER A 327 29.50 0.15 30.36
N ARG A 328 28.54 -0.07 31.26
CA ARG A 328 28.65 -1.00 32.39
C ARG A 328 28.35 -2.44 32.03
N CYS A 329 27.73 -2.68 30.85
CA CYS A 329 27.30 -4.00 30.42
C CYS A 329 28.32 -4.64 29.46
N GLN A 330 28.42 -5.98 29.51
CA GLN A 330 29.14 -6.73 28.49
C GLN A 330 28.24 -6.89 27.26
N ALA A 331 28.83 -7.07 26.08
CA ALA A 331 28.10 -7.24 24.82
C ALA A 331 26.97 -8.29 24.87
N ARG A 332 27.22 -9.42 25.55
CA ARG A 332 26.24 -10.51 25.72
C ARG A 332 25.04 -10.16 26.58
N ASP A 333 25.17 -9.15 27.46
CA ASP A 333 24.15 -8.70 28.39
C ASP A 333 23.26 -7.59 27.77
N ILE A 334 23.61 -7.13 26.55
CA ILE A 334 22.91 -6.07 25.82
C ILE A 334 22.08 -6.68 24.70
N ALA A 335 20.83 -6.24 24.57
CA ALA A 335 20.00 -6.54 23.40
C ALA A 335 19.61 -5.25 22.65
N ILE A 336 19.44 -5.38 21.34
CA ILE A 336 18.97 -4.32 20.45
C ILE A 336 17.73 -4.85 19.71
N ALA A 337 16.66 -4.08 19.77
CA ALA A 337 15.44 -4.38 19.05
C ALA A 337 15.05 -3.20 18.15
N GLY A 338 14.76 -3.45 16.86
CA GLY A 338 14.47 -2.41 15.87
C GLY A 338 13.21 -2.67 15.07
N SER A 339 12.59 -1.59 14.56
CA SER A 339 11.39 -1.67 13.73
C SER A 339 11.73 -1.68 12.23
N ALA A 340 11.08 -2.56 11.48
CA ALA A 340 11.13 -2.54 10.02
C ALA A 340 10.15 -1.51 9.41
N CYS A 341 9.56 -0.65 10.21
CA CYS A 341 8.82 0.52 9.74
C CYS A 341 9.70 1.77 9.61
N ASP A 342 10.94 1.70 10.08
CA ASP A 342 11.93 2.78 10.00
C ASP A 342 12.59 2.84 8.61
N SER A 343 13.28 3.95 8.30
CA SER A 343 14.01 4.08 7.04
C SER A 343 15.20 3.12 6.95
N CYS A 344 15.69 2.86 5.74
CA CYS A 344 16.90 2.05 5.55
C CYS A 344 18.09 2.64 6.32
N GLU A 345 18.18 3.96 6.39
CA GLU A 345 19.23 4.70 7.09
C GLU A 345 19.14 4.51 8.60
N ASP A 346 17.93 4.53 9.15
CA ASP A 346 17.70 4.30 10.58
C ASP A 346 18.06 2.86 10.98
N ILE A 347 17.59 1.89 10.19
CA ILE A 347 17.88 0.45 10.39
C ILE A 347 19.38 0.19 10.26
N PHE A 348 20.04 0.76 9.23
CA PHE A 348 21.49 0.62 9.02
C PHE A 348 22.29 1.17 10.20
N ALA A 349 21.96 2.38 10.67
CA ALA A 349 22.62 2.99 11.81
C ALA A 349 22.46 2.13 13.08
N LEU A 350 21.26 1.57 13.31
CA LEU A 350 20.97 0.71 14.45
C LEU A 350 21.74 -0.61 14.40
N GLU A 351 21.75 -1.29 13.24
CA GLU A 351 22.50 -2.54 13.04
C GLU A 351 24.02 -2.31 13.17
N LYS A 352 24.54 -1.20 12.65
CA LYS A 352 25.94 -0.79 12.81
C LYS A 352 26.27 -0.52 14.29
N PHE A 353 25.38 0.18 15.00
CA PHE A 353 25.55 0.45 16.44
C PHE A 353 25.60 -0.83 17.27
N GLY A 354 24.66 -1.75 17.03
CA GLY A 354 24.61 -3.04 17.73
C GLY A 354 25.78 -3.97 17.38
N GLY A 355 26.07 -4.12 16.06
CA GLY A 355 27.05 -5.08 15.56
C GLY A 355 28.50 -4.64 15.71
N GLU A 356 28.82 -3.39 15.35
CA GLU A 356 30.20 -2.86 15.38
C GLU A 356 30.49 -2.07 16.65
N GLY A 357 29.51 -1.26 17.08
CA GLY A 357 29.67 -0.42 18.27
C GLY A 357 29.64 -1.21 19.56
N LEU A 358 28.54 -1.86 19.85
CA LEU A 358 28.34 -2.65 21.07
C LEU A 358 28.85 -4.08 20.95
N LYS A 359 29.08 -4.57 19.73
CA LYS A 359 29.51 -5.93 19.40
C LYS A 359 28.58 -7.01 19.99
N THR A 360 27.29 -6.72 20.06
CA THR A 360 26.29 -7.67 20.51
C THR A 360 25.70 -8.49 19.36
N GLU A 361 25.54 -9.80 19.62
CA GLU A 361 24.81 -10.70 18.71
C GLU A 361 23.29 -10.68 18.99
N ASN A 362 22.85 -10.11 20.11
CA ASN A 362 21.46 -10.07 20.52
C ASN A 362 20.71 -8.93 19.81
N ARG A 363 20.61 -9.02 18.49
CA ARG A 363 19.94 -8.04 17.63
C ARG A 363 18.72 -8.67 16.98
N ILE A 364 17.58 -8.01 17.08
CA ILE A 364 16.30 -8.47 16.56
C ILE A 364 15.56 -7.31 15.91
N GLY A 365 14.84 -7.60 14.83
CA GLY A 365 13.96 -6.63 14.20
C GLY A 365 12.56 -7.19 13.97
N SER A 366 11.55 -6.32 13.90
CA SER A 366 10.20 -6.74 13.52
C SER A 366 10.16 -7.38 12.13
N GLY A 367 11.10 -6.98 11.25
CA GLY A 367 11.28 -7.58 9.92
C GLY A 367 11.60 -9.08 9.94
N ASP A 368 12.19 -9.60 11.03
CA ASP A 368 12.54 -11.02 11.19
C ASP A 368 11.32 -11.94 11.27
N PHE A 369 10.14 -11.40 11.55
CA PHE A 369 8.87 -12.13 11.70
C PHE A 369 7.96 -12.04 10.48
N THR A 370 8.45 -11.49 9.39
CA THR A 370 7.65 -11.33 8.16
C THR A 370 7.67 -12.60 7.31
N ALA A 371 6.66 -12.78 6.46
CA ALA A 371 6.62 -13.87 5.51
C ALA A 371 7.85 -13.90 4.59
N GLN A 372 8.41 -12.73 4.23
CA GLN A 372 9.63 -12.63 3.43
C GLN A 372 10.85 -13.18 4.17
N ALA A 373 11.01 -12.84 5.46
CA ALA A 373 12.10 -13.35 6.28
C ALA A 373 12.01 -14.86 6.44
N ARG A 374 10.83 -15.38 6.75
CA ARG A 374 10.59 -16.82 6.91
C ARG A 374 10.80 -17.59 5.61
N PHE A 375 10.33 -17.06 4.49
CA PHE A 375 10.56 -17.68 3.19
C PHE A 375 12.05 -17.69 2.81
N ARG A 376 12.79 -16.61 3.12
CA ARG A 376 14.24 -16.55 2.92
C ARG A 376 14.98 -17.55 3.80
N GLU A 377 14.66 -17.61 5.08
CA GLU A 377 15.26 -18.57 6.04
C GLU A 377 15.05 -20.02 5.57
N PHE A 378 13.82 -20.36 5.20
CA PHE A 378 13.47 -21.65 4.61
C PHE A 378 14.33 -21.95 3.38
N ALA A 379 14.40 -21.02 2.41
CA ALA A 379 15.14 -21.24 1.17
C ALA A 379 16.64 -21.45 1.43
N LEU A 380 17.26 -20.61 2.27
CA LEU A 380 18.67 -20.76 2.64
C LEU A 380 18.95 -22.06 3.38
N GLY A 381 18.07 -22.52 4.28
CA GLY A 381 18.16 -23.80 4.98
C GLY A 381 18.11 -25.00 4.03
N GLN A 382 17.51 -24.85 2.86
CA GLN A 382 17.46 -25.86 1.79
C GLN A 382 18.58 -25.69 0.74
N SER A 383 19.57 -24.85 1.00
CA SER A 383 20.61 -24.48 0.02
C SER A 383 20.01 -23.96 -1.29
N LEU A 384 18.92 -23.22 -1.17
CA LEU A 384 18.20 -22.57 -2.26
C LEU A 384 18.39 -21.07 -2.14
N GLU A 385 18.51 -20.40 -3.27
CA GLU A 385 18.48 -18.95 -3.24
C GLU A 385 17.04 -18.44 -3.27
N PRO A 386 16.64 -17.59 -2.29
CA PRO A 386 15.29 -17.08 -2.25
C PRO A 386 15.12 -15.99 -3.30
N ARG A 387 14.20 -16.18 -4.25
CA ARG A 387 13.73 -15.08 -5.10
C ARG A 387 12.60 -14.37 -4.39
N LEU A 388 12.91 -13.17 -3.89
CA LEU A 388 11.95 -12.35 -3.17
C LEU A 388 11.39 -11.20 -4.01
N ASN A 389 12.08 -10.82 -5.10
CA ASN A 389 11.58 -9.77 -5.99
C ASN A 389 10.48 -10.30 -6.91
N PHE A 390 9.37 -9.62 -6.90
CA PHE A 390 8.27 -9.76 -7.85
C PHE A 390 7.80 -8.37 -8.25
N ARG A 391 6.90 -8.27 -9.20
CA ARG A 391 6.21 -7.02 -9.53
C ARG A 391 4.74 -7.17 -9.16
N PHE A 392 4.14 -6.14 -8.62
CA PHE A 392 2.69 -6.15 -8.43
C PHE A 392 1.94 -6.46 -9.73
N SER A 393 2.44 -5.94 -10.87
CA SER A 393 1.90 -6.25 -12.19
C SER A 393 1.94 -7.74 -12.57
N ASP A 394 2.86 -8.53 -12.01
CA ASP A 394 2.95 -9.97 -12.30
C ASP A 394 1.78 -10.71 -11.67
N ILE A 395 1.29 -10.26 -10.49
CA ILE A 395 0.05 -10.76 -9.90
C ILE A 395 -1.12 -10.52 -10.86
N GLY A 396 -1.18 -9.33 -11.49
CA GLY A 396 -2.19 -8.98 -12.48
C GLY A 396 -2.21 -9.85 -13.75
N ARG A 397 -1.09 -10.57 -14.02
CA ARG A 397 -0.96 -11.50 -15.17
C ARG A 397 -1.36 -12.94 -14.83
N ALA A 398 -1.46 -13.28 -13.54
CA ALA A 398 -1.82 -14.63 -13.12
C ALA A 398 -3.21 -15.03 -13.64
N LYS A 399 -3.35 -16.30 -14.00
CA LYS A 399 -4.64 -16.89 -14.44
C LYS A 399 -5.37 -17.58 -13.30
N THR A 400 -4.64 -17.97 -12.27
CA THR A 400 -5.16 -18.46 -11.00
C THR A 400 -4.38 -17.82 -9.85
N ILE A 401 -5.09 -17.34 -8.86
CA ILE A 401 -4.52 -16.75 -7.65
C ILE A 401 -4.99 -17.57 -6.47
N VAL A 402 -4.06 -18.06 -5.66
CA VAL A 402 -4.35 -18.76 -4.41
C VAL A 402 -3.90 -17.87 -3.25
N LEU A 403 -4.80 -17.54 -2.37
CA LEU A 403 -4.58 -16.64 -1.24
C LEU A 403 -4.77 -17.40 0.07
N PHE A 404 -3.75 -17.41 0.90
CA PHE A 404 -3.75 -18.06 2.22
C PHE A 404 -3.96 -17.03 3.33
N GLY A 405 -5.09 -17.14 4.04
CA GLY A 405 -5.39 -16.45 5.30
C GLY A 405 -5.60 -14.93 5.27
N GLU A 406 -4.96 -14.23 4.35
CA GLU A 406 -4.87 -12.77 4.33
C GLU A 406 -6.12 -12.05 3.80
N ASN A 407 -6.60 -11.05 4.54
CA ASN A 407 -7.62 -10.13 4.05
C ASN A 407 -6.98 -8.95 3.30
N LEU A 408 -6.61 -9.17 2.05
CA LEU A 408 -5.88 -8.19 1.23
C LEU A 408 -6.55 -6.82 1.15
N ALA A 409 -7.89 -6.76 1.19
CA ALA A 409 -8.60 -5.48 1.12
C ALA A 409 -8.29 -4.57 2.32
N VAL A 410 -7.87 -5.15 3.45
CA VAL A 410 -7.53 -4.46 4.69
C VAL A 410 -6.00 -4.39 4.90
N SER A 411 -5.32 -5.54 4.82
CA SER A 411 -3.88 -5.64 5.10
C SER A 411 -3.02 -5.08 3.96
N GLN A 412 -3.38 -5.41 2.70
CA GLN A 412 -2.58 -5.14 1.50
C GLN A 412 -3.42 -4.51 0.37
N PRO A 413 -4.02 -3.32 0.56
CA PRO A 413 -5.05 -2.79 -0.35
C PRO A 413 -4.59 -2.57 -1.79
N ILE A 414 -3.29 -2.31 -2.05
CA ILE A 414 -2.78 -2.14 -3.43
C ILE A 414 -2.55 -3.50 -4.10
N VAL A 415 -2.05 -4.50 -3.37
CA VAL A 415 -2.00 -5.88 -3.86
C VAL A 415 -3.40 -6.37 -4.21
N TRP A 416 -4.41 -6.05 -3.37
CA TRP A 416 -5.80 -6.33 -3.69
C TRP A 416 -6.24 -5.77 -5.04
N LEU A 417 -5.83 -4.55 -5.40
CA LEU A 417 -6.18 -3.96 -6.71
C LEU A 417 -5.63 -4.77 -7.88
N GLU A 418 -4.42 -5.31 -7.76
CA GLU A 418 -3.83 -6.16 -8.80
C GLU A 418 -4.54 -7.52 -8.88
N VAL A 419 -4.86 -8.12 -7.73
CA VAL A 419 -5.69 -9.34 -7.67
C VAL A 419 -7.05 -9.10 -8.31
N HIS A 420 -7.71 -7.98 -7.99
CA HIS A 420 -9.01 -7.64 -8.56
C HIS A 420 -8.92 -7.37 -10.08
N ARG A 421 -7.83 -6.73 -10.54
CA ARG A 421 -7.55 -6.55 -11.97
C ARG A 421 -7.42 -7.89 -12.69
N ALA A 422 -6.68 -8.86 -12.11
CA ALA A 422 -6.55 -10.20 -12.67
C ALA A 422 -7.92 -10.91 -12.75
N ILE A 423 -8.74 -10.82 -11.70
CA ILE A 423 -10.11 -11.40 -11.69
C ILE A 423 -10.95 -10.81 -12.82
N ARG A 424 -10.94 -9.50 -13.01
CA ARG A 424 -11.65 -8.84 -14.11
C ARG A 424 -11.14 -9.26 -15.50
N SER A 425 -9.88 -9.65 -15.59
CA SER A 425 -9.27 -10.22 -16.80
C SER A 425 -9.50 -11.74 -16.94
N GLY A 426 -10.35 -12.33 -16.09
CA GLY A 426 -10.75 -13.74 -16.16
C GLY A 426 -9.94 -14.69 -15.29
N ALA A 427 -9.06 -14.20 -14.43
CA ALA A 427 -8.38 -15.05 -13.44
C ALA A 427 -9.34 -15.60 -12.39
N LYS A 428 -9.02 -16.76 -11.83
CA LYS A 428 -9.75 -17.35 -10.71
C LYS A 428 -9.03 -17.04 -9.41
N LEU A 429 -9.77 -16.53 -8.42
CA LEU A 429 -9.31 -16.39 -7.05
C LEU A 429 -9.79 -17.57 -6.22
N ILE A 430 -8.86 -18.25 -5.55
CA ILE A 430 -9.11 -19.31 -4.59
C ILE A 430 -8.63 -18.81 -3.24
N ILE A 431 -9.50 -18.74 -2.26
CA ILE A 431 -9.16 -18.37 -0.88
C ILE A 431 -9.04 -19.64 -0.07
N VAL A 432 -7.96 -19.80 0.68
CA VAL A 432 -7.68 -20.90 1.60
C VAL A 432 -7.53 -20.33 3.00
N GLY A 433 -8.31 -20.79 3.95
CA GLY A 433 -8.19 -20.32 5.34
C GLY A 433 -9.45 -20.55 6.16
N PRO A 434 -9.35 -20.39 7.50
CA PRO A 434 -10.40 -20.79 8.44
C PRO A 434 -11.61 -19.85 8.44
N GLN A 435 -11.41 -18.58 8.10
CA GLN A 435 -12.41 -17.53 8.19
C GLN A 435 -12.88 -17.06 6.81
N GLU A 436 -14.14 -16.69 6.73
CA GLU A 436 -14.69 -16.04 5.54
C GLU A 436 -14.26 -14.57 5.49
N LEU A 437 -13.58 -14.21 4.42
CA LEU A 437 -13.06 -12.85 4.22
C LEU A 437 -14.07 -11.98 3.45
N CYS A 438 -14.08 -10.68 3.65
CA CYS A 438 -14.96 -9.74 2.92
C CYS A 438 -14.78 -9.81 1.39
N ILE A 439 -13.59 -10.23 0.91
CA ILE A 439 -13.28 -10.43 -0.51
C ILE A 439 -13.82 -11.76 -1.07
N ARG A 440 -14.47 -12.61 -0.25
CA ARG A 440 -15.03 -13.91 -0.63
C ARG A 440 -15.97 -13.84 -1.83
N ARG A 441 -16.74 -12.77 -1.94
CA ARG A 441 -17.66 -12.54 -3.07
C ARG A 441 -16.95 -12.46 -4.43
N CYS A 442 -15.67 -12.10 -4.46
CA CYS A 442 -14.86 -12.07 -5.68
C CYS A 442 -14.15 -13.40 -5.95
N ALA A 443 -14.17 -14.34 -4.99
CA ALA A 443 -13.50 -15.61 -5.13
C ALA A 443 -14.32 -16.63 -5.90
N SER A 444 -13.66 -17.39 -6.76
CA SER A 444 -14.23 -18.53 -7.47
C SER A 444 -14.48 -19.70 -6.50
N SER A 445 -13.63 -19.83 -5.48
CA SER A 445 -13.76 -20.87 -4.46
C SER A 445 -13.18 -20.38 -3.12
N TRP A 446 -13.77 -20.88 -2.03
CA TRP A 446 -13.20 -20.77 -0.69
C TRP A 446 -13.06 -22.18 -0.12
N ILE A 447 -11.86 -22.50 0.32
CA ILE A 447 -11.49 -23.74 0.96
C ILE A 447 -11.34 -23.43 2.44
N LYS A 448 -12.29 -23.92 3.25
CA LYS A 448 -12.25 -23.73 4.70
C LYS A 448 -11.25 -24.72 5.30
N LEU A 449 -10.05 -24.25 5.55
CA LEU A 449 -8.94 -25.05 6.05
C LEU A 449 -8.58 -24.60 7.47
N ARG A 450 -8.23 -25.54 8.34
CA ARG A 450 -7.67 -25.24 9.65
C ARG A 450 -6.20 -24.86 9.50
N PRO A 451 -5.69 -23.89 10.27
CA PRO A 451 -4.27 -23.59 10.27
C PRO A 451 -3.44 -24.84 10.56
N GLY A 452 -2.34 -25.01 9.82
CA GLY A 452 -1.44 -26.15 9.93
C GLY A 452 -1.75 -27.32 9.00
N GLN A 453 -2.84 -27.26 8.23
CA GLN A 453 -3.20 -28.31 7.25
C GLN A 453 -2.90 -27.90 5.79
N GLU A 454 -2.27 -26.76 5.59
CA GLU A 454 -1.96 -26.22 4.26
C GLU A 454 -1.03 -27.12 3.46
N SER A 455 -0.02 -27.71 4.11
CA SER A 455 0.93 -28.63 3.46
C SER A 455 0.26 -29.89 2.91
N GLU A 456 -0.73 -30.45 3.60
CA GLU A 456 -1.50 -31.61 3.14
C GLU A 456 -2.28 -31.29 1.87
N LEU A 457 -3.01 -30.17 1.87
CA LEU A 457 -3.74 -29.69 0.69
C LEU A 457 -2.79 -29.50 -0.51
N LEU A 458 -1.65 -28.80 -0.30
CA LEU A 458 -0.69 -28.49 -1.36
C LEU A 458 0.00 -29.74 -1.89
N THR A 459 0.33 -30.69 -1.02
CA THR A 459 0.93 -31.99 -1.38
C THR A 459 -0.06 -32.83 -2.18
N GLY A 460 -1.34 -32.89 -1.76
CA GLY A 460 -2.39 -33.60 -2.51
C GLY A 460 -2.59 -33.03 -3.92
N LEU A 461 -2.59 -31.68 -4.06
CA LEU A 461 -2.64 -31.03 -5.37
C LEU A 461 -1.43 -31.39 -6.23
N SER A 462 -0.24 -31.37 -5.64
CA SER A 462 1.02 -31.73 -6.32
C SER A 462 1.04 -33.19 -6.77
N LYS A 463 0.54 -34.12 -5.95
CA LYS A 463 0.43 -35.55 -6.30
C LYS A 463 -0.45 -35.73 -7.53
N ILE A 464 -1.64 -35.13 -7.55
CA ILE A 464 -2.54 -35.21 -8.69
C ILE A 464 -1.89 -34.72 -9.98
N LEU A 465 -1.14 -33.61 -9.93
CA LEU A 465 -0.46 -33.08 -11.10
C LEU A 465 0.64 -34.02 -11.60
N VAL A 466 1.37 -34.68 -10.71
CA VAL A 466 2.38 -35.67 -11.08
C VAL A 466 1.75 -36.91 -11.71
N GLU A 467 0.68 -37.45 -11.10
CA GLU A 467 -0.02 -38.65 -11.59
C GLU A 467 -0.81 -38.41 -12.90
N SER A 468 -1.22 -37.17 -13.17
CA SER A 468 -1.94 -36.79 -14.39
C SER A 468 -1.05 -36.67 -15.64
N GLY A 469 0.21 -37.10 -15.56
CA GLY A 469 1.14 -37.13 -16.71
C GLY A 469 1.96 -35.88 -16.94
N HIS A 470 1.80 -34.85 -16.11
CA HIS A 470 2.58 -33.60 -16.18
C HIS A 470 4.00 -33.74 -15.57
N ALA A 471 4.34 -34.92 -15.03
CA ALA A 471 5.61 -35.19 -14.38
C ALA A 471 6.81 -35.18 -15.34
N ALA A 472 6.61 -35.48 -16.62
CA ALA A 472 7.70 -35.67 -17.59
C ALA A 472 8.57 -34.41 -17.74
N GLU A 473 7.98 -33.21 -17.71
CA GLU A 473 8.73 -31.94 -17.84
C GLU A 473 9.60 -31.63 -16.62
N PHE A 474 9.26 -32.20 -15.44
CA PHE A 474 9.96 -31.97 -14.18
C PHE A 474 11.02 -33.03 -13.86
N SER A 475 11.05 -34.16 -14.58
CA SER A 475 11.99 -35.29 -14.33
C SER A 475 13.45 -34.86 -14.37
N ARG A 476 13.78 -33.80 -15.07
CA ARG A 476 15.10 -33.18 -15.21
C ARG A 476 15.48 -32.23 -14.04
N PHE A 477 14.56 -31.92 -13.16
CA PHE A 477 14.81 -30.97 -12.06
C PHE A 477 15.42 -31.72 -10.87
N GLU A 478 16.40 -31.09 -10.24
CA GLU A 478 17.03 -31.61 -9.05
C GLU A 478 16.01 -31.89 -7.95
N GLY A 479 16.14 -33.03 -7.25
CA GLY A 479 15.23 -33.41 -6.16
C GLY A 479 13.90 -34.01 -6.60
N PHE A 480 13.57 -34.01 -7.90
CA PHE A 480 12.24 -34.50 -8.37
C PHE A 480 12.03 -36.01 -8.03
N ALA A 481 13.02 -36.83 -8.15
CA ALA A 481 12.89 -38.26 -7.84
C ALA A 481 12.53 -38.51 -6.35
N VAL A 482 13.17 -37.79 -5.44
CA VAL A 482 12.86 -37.84 -4.00
C VAL A 482 11.48 -37.28 -3.74
N PHE A 483 11.16 -36.13 -4.34
CA PHE A 483 9.84 -35.52 -4.23
C PHE A 483 8.72 -36.45 -4.70
N LYS A 484 8.90 -37.12 -5.86
CA LYS A 484 7.94 -38.09 -6.38
C LYS A 484 7.74 -39.27 -5.43
N LYS A 485 8.82 -39.78 -4.86
CA LYS A 485 8.75 -40.87 -3.87
C LYS A 485 7.97 -40.43 -2.62
N ASN A 486 8.23 -39.25 -2.09
CA ASN A 486 7.50 -38.70 -0.92
C ASN A 486 6.01 -38.53 -1.22
N LEU A 487 5.63 -38.24 -2.47
CA LEU A 487 4.21 -38.17 -2.85
C LEU A 487 3.50 -39.52 -2.80
N GLU A 488 4.19 -40.64 -2.87
CA GLU A 488 3.61 -42.00 -2.74
C GLU A 488 2.98 -42.19 -1.36
N GLU A 489 3.55 -41.58 -0.31
CA GLU A 489 3.03 -41.61 1.06
C GLU A 489 1.78 -40.75 1.27
N CYS A 490 1.52 -39.80 0.40
CA CYS A 490 0.32 -38.94 0.48
C CYS A 490 -0.93 -39.70 0.07
N VAL A 491 -1.90 -39.79 0.96
CA VAL A 491 -3.21 -40.39 0.71
C VAL A 491 -4.18 -39.30 0.27
N LEU A 492 -4.66 -39.34 -0.98
CA LEU A 492 -5.51 -38.26 -1.56
C LEU A 492 -6.82 -38.05 -0.81
N SER A 493 -7.43 -39.12 -0.31
CA SER A 493 -8.66 -39.01 0.48
C SER A 493 -8.43 -38.28 1.81
N GLU A 494 -7.27 -38.47 2.46
CA GLU A 494 -6.91 -37.75 3.69
C GLU A 494 -6.60 -36.29 3.40
N ALA A 495 -5.82 -35.99 2.34
CA ALA A 495 -5.54 -34.63 1.91
C ALA A 495 -6.82 -33.88 1.50
N ALA A 496 -7.78 -34.53 0.90
CA ALA A 496 -9.09 -33.95 0.61
C ALA A 496 -9.91 -33.72 1.90
N ALA A 497 -9.94 -34.70 2.81
CA ALA A 497 -10.69 -34.61 4.06
C ALA A 497 -10.15 -33.50 4.98
N SER A 498 -8.82 -33.33 5.08
CA SER A 498 -8.19 -32.25 5.86
C SER A 498 -8.63 -30.88 5.35
N ALA A 499 -8.78 -30.74 4.04
CA ALA A 499 -9.29 -29.52 3.41
C ALA A 499 -10.82 -29.39 3.41
N GLY A 500 -11.55 -30.32 4.03
CA GLY A 500 -13.02 -30.34 3.99
C GLY A 500 -13.57 -30.52 2.58
N LEU A 501 -12.84 -31.19 1.69
CA LEU A 501 -13.17 -31.42 0.30
C LEU A 501 -13.45 -32.93 0.06
N GLN A 502 -14.18 -33.21 -0.99
CA GLN A 502 -14.21 -34.54 -1.61
C GLN A 502 -13.02 -34.67 -2.57
N GLU A 503 -12.49 -35.86 -2.73
CA GLU A 503 -11.33 -36.16 -3.61
C GLU A 503 -11.56 -35.69 -5.04
N GLU A 504 -12.76 -35.86 -5.58
CA GLU A 504 -13.13 -35.37 -6.92
C GLU A 504 -12.99 -33.83 -7.04
N ARG A 505 -13.28 -33.10 -5.97
CA ARG A 505 -13.15 -31.65 -5.93
C ARG A 505 -11.67 -31.22 -5.86
N LEU A 506 -10.86 -31.97 -5.10
CA LEU A 506 -9.41 -31.77 -5.04
C LEU A 506 -8.78 -32.02 -6.44
N LEU A 507 -9.19 -33.09 -7.14
CA LEU A 507 -8.79 -33.38 -8.52
C LEU A 507 -9.14 -32.21 -9.48
N LYS A 508 -10.40 -31.75 -9.45
CA LYS A 508 -10.83 -30.59 -10.27
C LYS A 508 -10.03 -29.34 -10.00
N LEU A 509 -9.63 -29.12 -8.75
CA LEU A 509 -8.83 -27.97 -8.34
C LEU A 509 -7.40 -28.07 -8.92
N ALA A 510 -6.74 -29.22 -8.78
CA ALA A 510 -5.39 -29.44 -9.33
C ALA A 510 -5.36 -29.28 -10.86
N LEU A 511 -6.26 -29.91 -11.57
CA LEU A 511 -6.37 -29.78 -13.03
C LEU A 511 -6.72 -28.36 -13.48
N SER A 512 -7.47 -27.60 -12.66
CA SER A 512 -7.75 -26.18 -12.93
C SER A 512 -6.51 -25.32 -12.78
N LEU A 513 -5.66 -25.58 -11.80
CA LEU A 513 -4.37 -24.89 -11.61
C LEU A 513 -3.43 -25.12 -12.78
N GLU A 514 -3.33 -26.38 -13.22
CA GLU A 514 -2.50 -26.77 -14.37
C GLU A 514 -2.97 -26.07 -15.67
N LYS A 515 -4.27 -26.18 -15.98
CA LYS A 515 -4.85 -25.63 -17.21
C LYS A 515 -4.80 -24.10 -17.27
N ARG A 516 -4.66 -23.43 -16.13
CA ARG A 516 -4.70 -21.96 -15.99
C ARG A 516 -3.40 -21.41 -15.43
N LYS A 517 -2.27 -21.77 -16.04
CA LYS A 517 -0.96 -21.19 -15.74
C LYS A 517 -0.82 -19.79 -16.37
N PRO A 518 -0.01 -18.89 -15.81
CA PRO A 518 0.71 -19.03 -14.54
C PRO A 518 -0.21 -18.84 -13.32
N ALA A 519 0.14 -19.50 -12.20
CA ALA A 519 -0.50 -19.27 -10.91
C ALA A 519 0.22 -18.16 -10.11
N ALA A 520 -0.43 -17.61 -9.07
CA ALA A 520 0.20 -16.79 -8.05
C ALA A 520 -0.26 -17.24 -6.67
N PHE A 521 0.67 -17.41 -5.75
CA PHE A 521 0.44 -17.86 -4.38
C PHE A 521 0.80 -16.75 -3.42
N LEU A 522 -0.20 -16.19 -2.74
CA LEU A 522 -0.07 -15.05 -1.84
C LEU A 522 -0.31 -15.51 -0.40
N PHE A 523 0.59 -15.14 0.51
CA PHE A 523 0.50 -15.51 1.91
C PHE A 523 1.16 -14.49 2.83
N GLY A 524 0.68 -14.42 4.07
CA GLY A 524 1.27 -13.63 5.17
C GLY A 524 2.15 -14.49 6.08
N ALA A 525 2.59 -13.90 7.20
CA ALA A 525 3.45 -14.56 8.17
C ALA A 525 2.80 -15.81 8.79
N GLU A 526 1.49 -15.77 9.03
CA GLU A 526 0.73 -16.89 9.63
C GLU A 526 0.89 -18.23 8.88
N PHE A 527 1.05 -18.17 7.54
CA PHE A 527 1.28 -19.36 6.72
C PHE A 527 2.64 -20.02 6.99
N CYS A 528 3.60 -19.24 7.47
CA CYS A 528 4.99 -19.65 7.70
C CYS A 528 5.28 -19.96 9.17
N GLU A 529 4.30 -19.73 10.06
CA GLU A 529 4.48 -19.86 11.50
C GLU A 529 4.07 -21.27 12.00
N GLY A 530 4.55 -21.59 13.22
CA GLY A 530 4.25 -22.85 13.87
C GLY A 530 4.94 -24.08 13.27
N PRO A 531 4.60 -25.28 13.78
CA PRO A 531 5.28 -26.53 13.42
C PRO A 531 5.16 -26.90 11.93
N SER A 532 4.07 -26.47 11.28
CA SER A 532 3.80 -26.75 9.85
C SER A 532 4.37 -25.70 8.90
N GLY A 533 4.89 -24.58 9.38
CA GLY A 533 5.31 -23.46 8.51
C GLY A 533 6.32 -23.85 7.44
N ALA A 534 7.34 -24.64 7.81
CA ALA A 534 8.34 -25.11 6.89
C ALA A 534 7.78 -26.14 5.88
N ALA A 535 6.90 -27.06 6.32
CA ALA A 535 6.21 -27.99 5.44
C ALA A 535 5.29 -27.26 4.46
N ASN A 536 4.58 -26.21 4.92
CA ASN A 536 3.77 -25.34 4.08
C ASN A 536 4.61 -24.69 2.97
N LEU A 537 5.77 -24.13 3.31
CA LEU A 537 6.67 -23.50 2.34
C LEU A 537 7.26 -24.47 1.34
N ALA A 538 7.65 -25.69 1.79
CA ALA A 538 8.14 -26.75 0.92
C ALA A 538 7.07 -27.20 -0.09
N ALA A 539 5.87 -27.52 0.40
CA ALA A 539 4.75 -27.94 -0.44
C ALA A 539 4.31 -26.83 -1.42
N LEU A 540 4.24 -25.58 -0.95
CA LEU A 540 3.91 -24.42 -1.77
C LEU A 540 4.93 -24.24 -2.90
N ARG A 541 6.24 -24.30 -2.59
CA ARG A 541 7.30 -24.15 -3.58
C ARG A 541 7.25 -25.22 -4.63
N ASN A 542 7.06 -26.48 -4.23
CA ASN A 542 6.94 -27.60 -5.14
C ASN A 542 5.71 -27.44 -6.07
N LEU A 543 4.57 -27.03 -5.56
CA LEU A 543 3.39 -26.75 -6.36
C LEU A 543 3.60 -25.54 -7.28
N ALA A 544 4.30 -24.50 -6.82
CA ALA A 544 4.62 -23.34 -7.64
C ALA A 544 5.49 -23.71 -8.84
N LEU A 545 6.48 -24.58 -8.66
CA LEU A 545 7.28 -25.12 -9.78
C LEU A 545 6.39 -25.80 -10.84
N GLN A 546 5.44 -26.62 -10.42
CA GLN A 546 4.55 -27.37 -11.32
C GLN A 546 3.56 -26.47 -12.07
N THR A 547 3.18 -25.34 -11.47
CA THR A 547 2.17 -24.41 -12.00
C THR A 547 2.77 -23.17 -12.63
N GLN A 548 4.10 -23.10 -12.81
CA GLN A 548 4.82 -21.88 -13.20
C GLN A 548 4.42 -20.68 -12.32
N GLY A 549 4.29 -20.97 -11.02
CA GLY A 549 3.66 -20.07 -10.07
C GLY A 549 4.60 -19.02 -9.52
N LEU A 550 4.08 -17.80 -9.36
CA LEU A 550 4.71 -16.71 -8.63
C LEU A 550 4.44 -16.89 -7.13
N ILE A 551 5.50 -16.90 -6.33
CA ILE A 551 5.41 -16.91 -4.85
C ILE A 551 5.47 -15.48 -4.35
N VAL A 552 4.47 -15.07 -3.57
CA VAL A 552 4.29 -13.68 -3.12
C VAL A 552 4.17 -13.66 -1.59
N PRO A 553 5.30 -13.64 -0.87
CA PRO A 553 5.29 -13.44 0.57
C PRO A 553 4.98 -11.97 0.90
N LEU A 554 3.87 -11.75 1.59
CA LEU A 554 3.37 -10.42 1.94
C LEU A 554 3.95 -9.96 3.28
N SER A 555 4.15 -8.66 3.44
CA SER A 555 4.55 -8.04 4.69
C SER A 555 3.69 -6.84 5.03
N SER A 556 3.36 -6.71 6.30
CA SER A 556 2.63 -5.57 6.83
C SER A 556 3.52 -4.36 7.14
N GLU A 557 4.84 -4.52 7.17
CA GLU A 557 5.78 -3.45 7.53
C GLU A 557 6.40 -2.79 6.32
N SER A 558 6.57 -1.47 6.38
CA SER A 558 6.90 -0.63 5.23
C SER A 558 8.27 -0.90 4.62
N ASN A 559 9.22 -1.35 5.41
CA ASN A 559 10.62 -1.55 5.01
C ASN A 559 11.16 -2.94 5.40
N SER A 560 10.27 -3.93 5.50
CA SER A 560 10.66 -5.31 5.89
C SER A 560 11.73 -5.88 4.96
N ARG A 561 11.66 -5.59 3.66
CA ARG A 561 12.66 -6.04 2.69
C ARG A 561 14.00 -5.35 2.90
N GLY A 562 14.02 -4.04 3.15
CA GLY A 562 15.23 -3.30 3.47
C GLY A 562 15.89 -3.78 4.76
N ALA A 563 15.09 -3.99 5.80
CA ALA A 563 15.55 -4.53 7.08
C ALA A 563 16.21 -5.90 6.92
N LEU A 564 15.59 -6.78 6.14
CA LEU A 564 16.10 -8.12 5.87
C LEU A 564 17.49 -8.09 5.19
N GLU A 565 17.68 -7.26 4.17
CA GLU A 565 18.95 -7.14 3.47
C GLU A 565 20.03 -6.47 4.32
N ILE A 566 19.66 -5.43 5.05
CA ILE A 566 20.60 -4.70 5.91
C ILE A 566 21.08 -5.61 7.06
N SER A 567 20.17 -6.24 7.79
CA SER A 567 20.52 -7.11 8.91
C SER A 567 21.42 -8.27 8.47
N ALA A 568 21.18 -8.86 7.29
CA ALA A 568 22.01 -9.90 6.73
C ALA A 568 23.46 -9.46 6.47
N ALA A 569 23.66 -8.22 5.99
CA ALA A 569 24.99 -7.67 5.73
C ALA A 569 25.82 -7.43 7.01
N PHE A 570 25.17 -7.34 8.17
CA PHE A 570 25.83 -7.26 9.48
C PHE A 570 26.04 -8.63 10.12
N GLY A 571 26.01 -9.71 9.33
CA GLY A 571 26.32 -11.06 9.79
C GLY A 571 25.30 -11.59 10.80
N LYS A 572 24.10 -11.01 10.84
CA LYS A 572 23.01 -11.59 11.59
C LYS A 572 22.75 -12.96 11.00
N LYS A 573 23.36 -13.99 11.61
CA LYS A 573 23.06 -15.37 11.26
C LYS A 573 21.57 -15.52 11.42
N ASN A 574 20.89 -16.06 10.42
CA ASN A 574 19.50 -16.46 10.51
C ASN A 574 19.39 -17.52 11.62
N GLY A 575 19.42 -17.07 12.86
CA GLY A 575 19.46 -17.85 14.08
C GLY A 575 18.42 -17.26 15.02
N TYR A 576 17.30 -17.84 14.96
CA TYR A 576 16.18 -17.89 15.88
C TYR A 576 15.88 -16.57 16.64
N PRO A 577 15.05 -15.71 16.04
CA PRO A 577 14.55 -14.51 16.76
C PRO A 577 13.89 -14.89 18.10
N GLY A 578 13.32 -16.10 18.19
CA GLY A 578 12.66 -16.61 19.39
C GLY A 578 13.54 -16.60 20.63
N ARG A 579 14.83 -16.95 20.56
CA ARG A 579 15.74 -16.92 21.72
C ARG A 579 15.92 -15.53 22.27
N ILE A 580 16.04 -14.52 21.39
CA ILE A 580 16.19 -13.12 21.82
C ILE A 580 14.87 -12.61 22.39
N VAL A 581 13.73 -12.92 21.75
CA VAL A 581 12.40 -12.57 22.27
C VAL A 581 12.16 -13.22 23.64
N GLN A 582 12.52 -14.49 23.80
CA GLN A 582 12.44 -15.19 25.08
C GLN A 582 13.31 -14.50 26.14
N GLY A 583 14.55 -14.10 25.78
CA GLY A 583 15.43 -13.34 26.65
C GLY A 583 14.85 -12.00 27.06
N ILE A 584 14.23 -11.27 26.13
CA ILE A 584 13.49 -10.01 26.40
C ILE A 584 12.30 -10.28 27.32
N SER A 585 11.49 -11.30 27.04
CA SER A 585 10.30 -11.64 27.81
C SER A 585 10.62 -12.16 29.21
N SER A 586 11.74 -12.86 29.38
CA SER A 586 12.21 -13.33 30.68
C SER A 586 12.92 -12.25 31.51
N GLY A 587 13.38 -11.15 30.87
CA GLY A 587 14.19 -10.11 31.53
C GLY A 587 15.64 -10.55 31.72
N SER A 588 16.18 -11.35 30.83
CA SER A 588 17.55 -11.93 30.95
C SER A 588 18.66 -10.94 30.60
N PHE A 589 18.33 -9.81 29.96
CA PHE A 589 19.31 -8.82 29.56
C PHE A 589 19.47 -7.73 30.65
N LYS A 590 20.68 -7.18 30.78
CA LYS A 590 20.92 -6.03 31.66
C LYS A 590 20.48 -4.72 31.02
N ALA A 591 20.72 -4.57 29.71
CA ALA A 591 20.33 -3.38 28.97
C ALA A 591 19.63 -3.75 27.65
N LEU A 592 18.54 -3.06 27.34
CA LEU A 592 17.81 -3.16 26.09
C LEU A 592 17.67 -1.78 25.45
N TYR A 593 18.07 -1.65 24.21
CA TYR A 593 17.72 -0.52 23.35
C TYR A 593 16.60 -0.93 22.39
N PHE A 594 15.47 -0.24 22.43
CA PHE A 594 14.29 -0.58 21.68
C PHE A 594 13.89 0.58 20.76
N ALA A 595 14.23 0.47 19.46
CA ALA A 595 13.87 1.43 18.43
C ALA A 595 12.57 1.00 17.76
N GLY A 596 11.49 1.78 17.95
CA GLY A 596 10.15 1.48 17.46
C GLY A 596 9.51 0.26 18.13
N SER A 597 8.65 0.49 19.10
CA SER A 597 8.04 -0.53 19.96
C SER A 597 7.17 -1.55 19.23
N PHE A 598 7.72 -2.63 18.72
CA PHE A 598 6.99 -3.68 17.99
C PHE A 598 6.61 -4.90 18.87
N LEU A 599 7.19 -5.06 20.06
CA LEU A 599 6.81 -6.07 21.04
C LEU A 599 6.03 -5.43 22.19
N ARG A 600 4.98 -6.10 22.65
CA ARG A 600 4.30 -5.72 23.89
C ARG A 600 5.02 -6.35 25.07
N LEU A 601 5.51 -5.50 25.95
CA LEU A 601 6.19 -5.91 27.17
C LEU A 601 5.14 -6.11 28.28
N GLY A 602 5.07 -7.33 28.82
CA GLY A 602 4.19 -7.62 29.97
C GLY A 602 4.82 -7.24 31.32
N LYS A 603 6.14 -7.03 31.34
CA LYS A 603 6.95 -6.62 32.49
C LYS A 603 8.20 -5.89 31.99
N LYS A 604 8.99 -5.33 32.90
CA LYS A 604 10.27 -4.71 32.54
C LYS A 604 11.22 -5.76 31.92
N PRO A 605 11.68 -5.57 30.65
CA PRO A 605 12.37 -6.60 29.88
C PRO A 605 13.88 -6.71 30.19
N ALA A 606 14.44 -5.73 30.89
CA ALA A 606 15.85 -5.62 31.25
C ALA A 606 16.00 -4.75 32.50
N GLU A 607 17.19 -4.78 33.16
CA GLU A 607 17.47 -3.88 34.27
C GLU A 607 17.39 -2.41 33.80
N PHE A 608 17.88 -2.12 32.61
CA PHE A 608 17.80 -0.80 31.95
C PHE A 608 17.14 -0.90 30.58
N LEU A 609 16.11 -0.06 30.34
CA LEU A 609 15.39 0.03 29.08
C LEU A 609 15.42 1.43 28.51
N ALA A 610 16.06 1.60 27.33
CA ALA A 610 15.96 2.80 26.53
C ALA A 610 15.02 2.55 25.34
N ILE A 611 14.02 3.41 25.17
CA ILE A 611 13.09 3.39 24.04
C ILE A 611 13.34 4.60 23.14
N GLN A 612 13.46 4.38 21.85
CA GLN A 612 13.43 5.39 20.81
C GLN A 612 12.14 5.21 20.02
N ASP A 613 11.19 6.12 20.14
CA ASP A 613 9.89 5.99 19.45
C ASP A 613 9.27 7.38 19.18
N SER A 614 8.38 7.41 18.21
CA SER A 614 7.57 8.60 17.91
C SER A 614 6.43 8.80 18.91
N TYR A 615 6.01 7.76 19.60
CA TYR A 615 4.80 7.77 20.44
C TYR A 615 5.03 7.12 21.80
N LEU A 616 4.31 7.62 22.82
CA LEU A 616 4.19 6.92 24.08
C LEU A 616 3.15 5.79 23.93
N ASP A 617 3.58 4.57 24.18
CA ASP A 617 2.72 3.39 24.24
C ASP A 617 2.78 2.73 25.63
N GLY A 618 2.16 1.56 25.80
CA GLY A 618 2.18 0.82 27.05
C GLY A 618 3.58 0.36 27.51
N ASN A 619 4.58 0.35 26.63
CA ASN A 619 5.96 0.03 26.98
C ASN A 619 6.67 1.17 27.71
N ALA A 620 6.15 2.40 27.59
CA ALA A 620 6.66 3.58 28.30
C ALA A 620 6.65 3.39 29.83
N ASP A 621 5.74 2.59 30.36
CA ASP A 621 5.65 2.31 31.80
C ASP A 621 6.91 1.63 32.34
N TYR A 622 7.63 0.89 31.49
CA TYR A 622 8.86 0.16 31.86
C TYR A 622 10.13 0.91 31.49
N ALA A 623 10.06 1.93 30.63
CA ALA A 623 11.23 2.63 30.12
C ALA A 623 11.94 3.46 31.20
N ASP A 624 13.28 3.43 31.18
CA ASP A 624 14.14 4.32 31.98
C ASP A 624 14.45 5.60 31.21
N VAL A 625 14.60 5.50 29.89
CA VAL A 625 14.80 6.64 28.98
C VAL A 625 13.90 6.50 27.75
N ILE A 626 13.28 7.61 27.31
CA ILE A 626 12.54 7.66 26.05
C ILE A 626 13.09 8.80 25.20
N LEU A 627 13.43 8.49 23.95
CA LEU A 627 13.98 9.42 22.98
C LEU A 627 12.96 9.69 21.86
N PRO A 628 12.62 10.96 21.56
CA PRO A 628 11.65 11.33 20.55
C PRO A 628 12.19 11.09 19.14
N GLN A 629 11.56 10.17 18.41
CA GLN A 629 11.86 9.88 17.01
C GLN A 629 10.89 10.62 16.07
N ALA A 630 11.42 11.13 14.97
CA ALA A 630 10.63 11.75 13.91
C ALA A 630 9.85 10.69 13.10
N THR A 631 8.66 11.05 12.60
CA THR A 631 7.83 10.18 11.75
C THR A 631 8.28 10.25 10.28
N PHE A 632 7.75 9.34 9.45
CA PHE A 632 8.10 9.27 8.02
C PHE A 632 7.83 10.57 7.23
N ALA A 633 6.88 11.42 7.66
CA ALA A 633 6.61 12.70 7.01
C ALA A 633 7.62 13.80 7.39
N GLU A 634 8.39 13.57 8.45
CA GLU A 634 9.35 14.49 9.06
C GLU A 634 10.81 14.17 8.71
N VAL A 635 11.05 13.07 7.99
CA VAL A 635 12.39 12.60 7.65
C VAL A 635 12.60 12.53 6.14
N GLU A 636 13.86 12.65 5.74
CA GLU A 636 14.36 12.23 4.45
C GLU A 636 15.05 10.87 4.63
N GLY A 637 14.78 9.92 3.73
CA GLY A 637 15.34 8.58 3.83
C GLY A 637 14.85 7.67 2.71
N THR A 638 15.16 6.38 2.81
CA THR A 638 14.75 5.39 1.82
C THR A 638 13.97 4.24 2.45
N PHE A 639 13.06 3.64 1.65
CA PHE A 639 12.24 2.50 2.04
C PHE A 639 12.23 1.47 0.91
N VAL A 640 12.31 0.19 1.25
CA VAL A 640 12.17 -0.91 0.28
C VAL A 640 10.84 -1.59 0.50
N ASN A 641 9.95 -1.46 -0.47
CA ASN A 641 8.64 -2.09 -0.39
C ASN A 641 8.70 -3.63 -0.58
N VAL A 642 7.57 -4.29 -0.41
CA VAL A 642 7.46 -5.76 -0.47
C VAL A 642 7.85 -6.37 -1.82
N GLU A 643 7.76 -5.60 -2.93
CA GLU A 643 8.22 -6.05 -4.26
C GLU A 643 9.74 -5.84 -4.50
N GLY A 644 10.49 -5.37 -3.49
CA GLY A 644 11.92 -5.08 -3.61
C GLY A 644 12.24 -3.72 -4.26
N ARG A 645 11.29 -2.81 -4.32
CA ARG A 645 11.48 -1.47 -4.86
C ARG A 645 11.99 -0.52 -3.77
N LEU A 646 13.19 0.00 -3.95
CA LEU A 646 13.77 1.07 -3.16
C LEU A 646 13.18 2.42 -3.59
N GLN A 647 12.65 3.17 -2.66
CA GLN A 647 11.99 4.46 -2.91
C GLN A 647 12.55 5.52 -1.96
N LYS A 648 12.86 6.70 -2.49
CA LYS A 648 13.30 7.85 -1.69
C LYS A 648 12.07 8.58 -1.15
N CYS A 649 12.07 8.81 0.16
CA CYS A 649 11.12 9.64 0.88
C CYS A 649 11.70 11.03 1.07
N GLU A 650 10.97 12.06 0.65
CA GLU A 650 11.35 13.45 0.88
C GLU A 650 10.74 13.95 2.19
N ARG A 651 11.49 14.75 2.94
CA ARG A 651 10.98 15.41 4.14
C ARG A 651 9.88 16.40 3.76
N ALA A 652 8.64 16.12 4.18
CA ALA A 652 7.51 16.97 3.88
C ALA A 652 7.41 18.17 4.85
N ILE A 653 7.64 17.95 6.13
CA ILE A 653 7.60 18.96 7.19
C ILE A 653 8.83 18.84 8.10
N GLU A 654 9.12 19.88 8.85
CA GLU A 654 10.14 19.80 9.90
C GLU A 654 9.70 18.88 11.04
N PRO A 655 10.64 18.17 11.68
CA PRO A 655 10.34 17.36 12.85
C PRO A 655 9.62 18.15 13.94
N GLN A 656 8.62 17.52 14.56
CA GLN A 656 7.84 18.17 15.63
C GLN A 656 8.66 18.27 16.90
N ALA A 657 8.64 19.45 17.51
CA ALA A 657 9.36 19.75 18.75
C ALA A 657 10.86 19.38 18.67
N GLU A 658 11.36 18.51 19.55
CA GLU A 658 12.75 18.07 19.58
C GLU A 658 12.99 16.68 18.95
N ALA A 659 12.01 16.14 18.19
CA ALA A 659 12.15 14.83 17.55
C ALA A 659 13.28 14.85 16.48
N LYS A 660 13.94 13.71 16.32
CA LYS A 660 15.07 13.56 15.36
C LYS A 660 14.91 12.28 14.53
N PRO A 661 15.48 12.22 13.33
CA PRO A 661 15.62 10.97 12.58
C PRO A 661 16.36 9.90 13.39
N GLY A 662 15.98 8.64 13.25
CA GLY A 662 16.54 7.54 14.04
C GLY A 662 18.05 7.41 13.88
N TRP A 663 18.58 7.49 12.64
CA TRP A 663 20.02 7.44 12.36
C TRP A 663 20.80 8.56 13.07
N GLN A 664 20.17 9.73 13.22
CA GLN A 664 20.80 10.88 13.89
C GLN A 664 20.88 10.65 15.40
N ILE A 665 19.83 10.07 15.99
CA ILE A 665 19.80 9.72 17.43
C ILE A 665 20.90 8.70 17.73
N ILE A 666 20.93 7.61 16.94
CA ILE A 666 21.95 6.56 17.09
C ILE A 666 23.36 7.11 16.90
N SER A 667 23.58 7.96 15.89
CA SER A 667 24.90 8.57 15.65
C SER A 667 25.35 9.47 16.83
N GLN A 668 24.44 10.21 17.44
CA GLN A 668 24.74 11.02 18.62
C GLN A 668 25.06 10.14 19.84
N LEU A 669 24.33 9.05 20.04
CA LEU A 669 24.57 8.10 21.13
C LEU A 669 25.94 7.41 20.95
N ALA A 670 26.22 6.87 19.76
CA ALA A 670 27.48 6.21 19.46
C ALA A 670 28.69 7.12 19.68
N ARG A 671 28.63 8.38 19.22
CA ARG A 671 29.67 9.38 19.48
C ARG A 671 29.83 9.71 20.98
N LYS A 672 28.72 9.78 21.72
CA LYS A 672 28.71 9.97 23.17
C LYS A 672 29.42 8.82 23.90
N MET A 673 29.35 7.61 23.36
CA MET A 673 30.05 6.42 23.84
C MET A 673 31.50 6.31 23.32
N GLY A 674 32.00 7.30 22.56
CA GLY A 674 33.37 7.29 22.01
C GLY A 674 33.56 6.38 20.80
N MET A 675 32.49 5.93 20.15
CA MET A 675 32.54 5.05 18.98
C MET A 675 32.89 5.85 17.71
N SER A 676 33.80 5.32 16.89
CA SER A 676 34.14 5.86 15.58
C SER A 676 33.18 5.40 14.49
N GLY A 677 33.15 6.08 13.31
CA GLY A 677 32.35 5.67 12.16
C GLY A 677 30.88 6.11 12.18
N PHE A 678 30.50 7.02 13.10
CA PHE A 678 29.14 7.57 13.24
C PHE A 678 29.08 9.08 13.02
N SER A 679 29.90 9.61 12.07
CA SER A 679 30.01 11.05 11.82
C SER A 679 29.13 11.50 10.63
N PHE A 680 27.96 10.91 10.46
CA PHE A 680 27.01 11.26 9.41
C PHE A 680 26.43 12.66 9.61
N LYS A 681 26.30 13.42 8.53
CA LYS A 681 25.72 14.76 8.48
C LYS A 681 24.32 14.77 7.88
N ALA A 682 24.06 13.85 6.94
CA ALA A 682 22.81 13.74 6.21
C ALA A 682 22.42 12.26 6.02
N ALA A 683 21.15 12.00 5.68
CA ALA A 683 20.69 10.66 5.34
C ALA A 683 21.43 10.08 4.13
N SER A 684 21.80 10.94 3.17
CA SER A 684 22.64 10.56 2.01
C SER A 684 23.99 9.98 2.39
N ASP A 685 24.62 10.45 3.47
CA ASP A 685 25.92 9.91 3.93
C ASP A 685 25.74 8.49 4.45
N VAL A 686 24.64 8.26 5.21
CA VAL A 686 24.29 6.93 5.71
C VAL A 686 23.98 6.00 4.56
N PHE A 687 23.21 6.46 3.57
CA PHE A 687 22.87 5.68 2.39
C PHE A 687 24.11 5.31 1.56
N GLN A 688 25.07 6.22 1.41
CA GLN A 688 26.30 5.95 0.69
C GLN A 688 27.10 4.81 1.34
N GLU A 689 27.22 4.81 2.67
CA GLU A 689 27.88 3.72 3.39
C GLU A 689 27.06 2.42 3.28
N LEU A 690 25.74 2.50 3.42
CA LEU A 690 24.82 1.38 3.24
C LEU A 690 24.98 0.74 1.86
N ALA A 691 24.96 1.53 0.78
CA ALA A 691 25.08 1.03 -0.59
C ALA A 691 26.45 0.39 -0.88
N GLY A 692 27.50 0.89 -0.21
CA GLY A 692 28.83 0.27 -0.29
C GLY A 692 28.99 -1.04 0.46
N ARG A 693 28.12 -1.30 1.45
CA ARG A 693 28.22 -2.45 2.34
C ARG A 693 27.20 -3.55 2.08
N VAL A 694 25.96 -3.20 1.74
CA VAL A 694 24.87 -4.13 1.55
C VAL A 694 24.78 -4.54 0.08
N PRO A 695 25.08 -5.79 -0.29
CA PRO A 695 25.17 -6.22 -1.69
C PRO A 695 23.92 -5.89 -2.52
N ALA A 696 22.73 -6.06 -1.94
CA ALA A 696 21.46 -5.79 -2.62
C ALA A 696 21.30 -4.31 -3.04
N PHE A 697 22.01 -3.37 -2.42
CA PHE A 697 22.01 -1.93 -2.74
C PHE A 697 23.20 -1.49 -3.60
N SER A 698 24.07 -2.42 -3.98
CA SER A 698 25.29 -2.10 -4.73
C SER A 698 24.97 -1.36 -6.03
N GLY A 699 25.77 -0.34 -6.35
CA GLY A 699 25.60 0.46 -7.56
C GLY A 699 24.44 1.47 -7.53
N LEU A 700 23.65 1.53 -6.46
CA LEU A 700 22.61 2.54 -6.29
C LEU A 700 23.20 3.82 -5.71
N SER A 701 22.77 4.97 -6.22
CA SER A 701 23.17 6.28 -5.70
C SER A 701 21.96 7.12 -5.29
N TRP A 702 22.11 7.92 -4.24
CA TRP A 702 21.07 8.75 -3.67
C TRP A 702 20.36 9.65 -4.68
N ASP A 703 21.10 10.25 -5.62
CA ASP A 703 20.56 11.20 -6.59
C ASP A 703 19.74 10.51 -7.70
N GLN A 704 20.01 9.24 -7.95
CA GLN A 704 19.28 8.44 -8.96
C GLN A 704 17.94 7.90 -8.47
N LEU A 705 17.64 7.99 -7.16
CA LEU A 705 16.43 7.40 -6.58
C LEU A 705 15.13 8.19 -6.81
N THR A 706 15.15 9.25 -7.61
CA THR A 706 13.94 10.08 -7.87
C THR A 706 12.76 9.31 -8.45
N ARG A 707 13.01 8.20 -9.18
CA ARG A 707 11.99 7.31 -9.74
C ARG A 707 11.88 5.96 -9.03
N GLY A 708 12.65 5.76 -7.96
CA GLY A 708 12.86 4.46 -7.33
C GLY A 708 13.72 3.51 -8.16
N ALA A 709 14.31 2.54 -7.52
CA ALA A 709 15.12 1.49 -8.10
C ALA A 709 14.66 0.13 -7.56
N PHE A 710 15.08 -0.98 -8.17
CA PHE A 710 14.89 -2.29 -7.59
C PHE A 710 16.19 -2.79 -6.98
N LEU A 711 16.08 -3.46 -5.83
CA LEU A 711 17.20 -4.14 -5.24
C LEU A 711 17.74 -5.23 -6.20
N GLN A 712 19.05 -5.41 -6.19
CA GLN A 712 19.68 -6.48 -6.95
C GLN A 712 19.35 -7.84 -6.31
N GLU A 713 19.07 -8.83 -7.14
CA GLU A 713 18.98 -10.23 -6.74
C GLU A 713 19.91 -11.05 -7.63
N PRO A 714 20.57 -12.08 -7.09
CA PRO A 714 21.34 -13.00 -7.90
C PRO A 714 20.45 -13.73 -8.91
N GLU A 715 20.97 -14.01 -10.10
CA GLU A 715 20.32 -14.90 -11.06
C GLU A 715 20.37 -16.34 -10.51
N THR A 716 19.21 -16.93 -10.31
CA THR A 716 19.11 -18.24 -9.65
C THR A 716 18.33 -19.24 -10.47
N ASP A 717 18.75 -20.50 -10.39
CA ASP A 717 18.01 -21.61 -11.01
C ASP A 717 16.91 -22.11 -10.04
N PHE A 718 15.66 -21.83 -10.37
CA PHE A 718 14.48 -22.22 -9.59
C PHE A 718 14.10 -23.71 -9.71
N ARG A 719 14.83 -24.50 -10.50
CA ARG A 719 14.44 -25.83 -10.94
C ARG A 719 14.85 -26.94 -9.97
N LYS A 720 14.65 -26.72 -8.67
CA LYS A 720 14.95 -27.69 -7.62
C LYS A 720 13.73 -27.98 -6.75
N PHE A 721 13.34 -29.24 -6.63
CA PHE A 721 12.32 -29.70 -5.69
C PHE A 721 12.91 -29.86 -4.29
N THR A 722 12.09 -29.60 -3.27
CA THR A 722 12.47 -29.75 -1.86
C THR A 722 11.86 -31.02 -1.27
N ALA A 723 12.67 -31.75 -0.51
CA ALA A 723 12.21 -32.88 0.31
C ALA A 723 11.75 -32.37 1.68
N ALA A 724 10.65 -32.91 2.20
CA ALA A 724 10.08 -32.49 3.49
C ALA A 724 10.92 -32.89 4.71
N GLU A 725 11.85 -33.86 4.55
CA GLU A 725 12.53 -34.51 5.67
C GLU A 725 13.62 -33.67 6.37
N THR A 726 13.99 -32.49 5.85
CA THR A 726 15.11 -31.69 6.39
C THR A 726 14.64 -30.48 7.23
N LEU A 727 13.42 -30.49 7.75
CA LEU A 727 12.78 -29.34 8.34
C LEU A 727 12.82 -29.28 9.88
N ALA A 728 13.75 -30.01 10.51
CA ALA A 728 14.02 -29.88 11.94
C ALA A 728 14.62 -28.49 12.25
N GLY A 729 13.85 -27.60 12.87
CA GLY A 729 14.38 -26.33 13.37
C GLY A 729 13.48 -25.10 13.34
N LEU A 730 12.28 -25.20 12.78
CA LEU A 730 11.30 -24.09 12.85
C LEU A 730 10.32 -24.26 14.04
N GLU A 731 10.75 -24.93 15.10
CA GLU A 731 9.96 -25.14 16.30
C GLU A 731 9.84 -23.85 17.12
N GLU A 732 8.66 -23.66 17.65
CA GLU A 732 8.11 -22.61 18.51
C GLU A 732 7.62 -21.35 17.79
N ALA A 733 6.29 -21.31 17.65
CA ALA A 733 5.58 -20.06 17.52
C ALA A 733 5.88 -19.20 18.75
N VAL A 734 6.74 -18.22 18.58
CA VAL A 734 6.80 -17.13 19.55
C VAL A 734 5.43 -16.46 19.47
N ASP A 735 4.70 -16.44 20.57
CA ASP A 735 3.49 -15.64 20.72
C ASP A 735 3.87 -14.15 20.65
N ILE A 736 4.23 -13.74 19.43
CA ILE A 736 4.29 -12.35 19.06
C ILE A 736 2.84 -11.99 18.98
N ALA A 737 2.31 -11.40 20.06
CA ALA A 737 0.97 -10.90 20.11
C ALA A 737 0.59 -10.30 18.77
N SER A 738 -0.08 -11.13 17.92
CA SER A 738 -0.54 -10.83 16.57
C SER A 738 0.32 -9.74 15.92
N GLY A 739 1.33 -10.11 15.17
CA GLY A 739 2.33 -9.27 14.52
C GLY A 739 2.21 -7.76 14.69
N PRO A 740 3.15 -6.95 14.52
CA PRO A 740 3.06 -5.55 14.90
C PRO A 740 1.70 -5.06 14.47
N ASP A 741 0.85 -4.77 15.44
CA ASP A 741 -0.46 -4.20 15.11
C ASP A 741 -0.10 -3.10 14.12
N ILE A 742 -0.41 -3.30 12.83
CA ILE A 742 -0.09 -2.42 11.71
C ILE A 742 -0.46 -0.98 12.04
N TYR A 743 -1.17 -0.84 13.10
CA TYR A 743 -1.61 0.33 13.79
C TYR A 743 -0.84 0.64 15.08
N LYS A 744 0.39 0.09 15.30
CA LYS A 744 1.13 0.42 16.53
C LYS A 744 1.59 1.87 16.59
N GLY A 745 2.01 2.45 15.51
CA GLY A 745 2.08 3.91 15.40
C GLY A 745 0.70 4.55 15.46
N LEU A 746 -0.36 3.73 15.42
CA LEU A 746 -1.76 4.04 15.36
C LEU A 746 -2.57 3.22 16.39
N ASN A 747 -2.02 2.90 17.55
CA ASN A 747 -2.83 2.68 18.78
C ASN A 747 -3.83 3.83 18.96
N MET A 748 -3.54 4.93 18.38
CA MET A 748 -4.24 6.14 18.06
C MET A 748 -5.56 5.94 17.34
N SER A 749 -5.62 5.04 16.38
CA SER A 749 -6.89 4.70 15.74
C SER A 749 -7.87 4.00 16.70
N ARG A 750 -7.42 3.52 17.87
CA ARG A 750 -8.33 3.13 18.97
C ARG A 750 -8.99 4.34 19.62
N ASP A 751 -8.37 5.49 19.57
CA ASP A 751 -8.84 6.72 20.20
C ASP A 751 -9.62 7.62 19.26
N ILE A 752 -9.52 7.42 17.93
CA ILE A 752 -10.36 8.10 16.97
C ILE A 752 -11.73 7.44 17.00
N LYS A 753 -12.70 8.18 17.52
CA LYS A 753 -14.10 7.71 17.64
C LYS A 753 -14.63 7.14 16.32
N ASP A 754 -14.33 7.82 15.21
CA ASP A 754 -14.81 7.45 13.88
C ASP A 754 -14.11 6.21 13.30
N LEU A 755 -12.83 6.00 13.63
CA LEU A 755 -12.09 4.79 13.20
C LEU A 755 -12.42 3.56 14.05
N ARG A 756 -12.88 3.74 15.30
CA ARG A 756 -13.46 2.64 16.09
C ARG A 756 -14.71 2.10 15.43
N LEU A 757 -15.53 2.95 14.81
CA LEU A 757 -16.74 2.54 14.08
C LEU A 757 -16.42 1.70 12.83
N ILE A 758 -15.27 1.95 12.20
CA ILE A 758 -14.80 1.19 11.03
C ILE A 758 -14.19 -0.15 11.44
N ARG A 759 -13.62 -0.22 12.66
CA ARG A 759 -12.99 -1.45 13.22
C ARG A 759 -13.98 -2.42 13.88
N GLY A 760 -15.09 -1.95 14.34
CA GLY A 760 -16.12 -2.78 15.00
C GLY A 760 -16.82 -3.78 14.07
N ARG A 761 -16.23 -3.98 12.89
CA ARG A 761 -16.58 -4.97 11.88
C ARG A 761 -15.41 -5.91 11.67
#